data_6a8c35fba86cc702e212122160aa5099
#
_entry.id   6a8c35fba86cc702e212122160aa5099
#
_cell.length_a   1.000
_cell.length_b   1.000
_cell.length_c   1.000
_cell.angle_alpha   90.00
_cell.angle_beta   90.00
_cell.angle_gamma   90.00
#
_symmetry.space_group_name_H-M   'P 1'
#
loop_
_entity.id
_entity.type
_entity.pdbx_description
1 polymer ?
#
loop_
_entity_poly.entity_id
_entity_poly.type
_entity_poly.pdbx_seq_one_letter_code
_entity_poly.pdbx_strand_id
1 'polypeptide(L)'
;MTAKGALALLLAICLCIGLCACTDAQQAIKGDDGLILWAEPSGIKYLQNDEGQIASTAAQKTVLQIQMAKNETEAVQLMLYARDAIDCYDVTVSDLICGNAVIPADSVEIFHEYYQDYVKTNQPSNPDLAGGRSPDPLLPIKTAVAYGETSIEKGNNQAVLLDVTTTASTPAGIYKGQVTVTADHKTYTIPMEVKVYDIDLTGATELQTVFSTYLVDHFASAELDSSQEMHEAYVDFLLKYKMSGRLPFEGNGGPEKFVELLREYYFKDGFTAYAMYIEPTGSSYNGKASNVNLSLMKEYVRAVAYASLEDKVNYLDKAYTYFTTDVDEPASEAQFLRAKGTVDLYFEMLTDCDNELRQELAGSEDYNWYTQVVSPVLTTIPDVIPGSYDVEDIKKYGLEMLTACPCLDVIGDTGYRKVLFETMTETDIWMYTCWGPVYPYANAHSSDIPMATRVMGWMCYEMNTPAYLMYATSSYLYLEGGDTMGDPWDTGWTGQPSLGDGKITYPGAKYGIYGPCPSLRMVAYRDMSEDYQLLQILGKLYEQQGLDADVALQPLYRKIYTEIMTVIRDADALEAVRTELFETIVALQNGLDLYYSGIDMDIASATLSFKVDEGTQVALVAEGGEKTVLNADENGIYTVSVDLRQQQSVSMELTRGEQTRTVSRTLLNGLLGEIQSFEDSVSVDGWISCFGKNSVELSTDYAADGSRSAKLILNPNADDTLPYFAISRDSELIGGSWEGIENIKLRMYNPGTELLQMNVTYYVGTDVNMATFDLPAGEWITVELTMPSAVDVGGKLDSIEEIDFNFEEGTAVTVYADSFATVKEAQ
;
A
#
# COMPACT_ATOMS: atom_id res chain seq x y z
N MET A 1 58.48 12.24 -10.37
CA MET A 1 57.10 11.68 -10.58
C MET A 1 56.36 12.66 -11.47
N THR A 2 55.97 12.23 -12.64
CA THR A 2 55.34 13.12 -13.66
C THR A 2 53.85 13.27 -13.32
N ALA A 3 53.28 14.43 -13.65
CA ALA A 3 51.86 14.79 -13.35
C ALA A 3 50.85 13.69 -13.79
N LYS A 4 51.17 12.85 -14.74
CA LYS A 4 50.33 11.69 -15.12
C LYS A 4 50.30 10.57 -14.07
N GLY A 5 51.35 10.42 -13.22
CA GLY A 5 51.30 9.43 -12.14
C GLY A 5 50.49 9.89 -10.94
N ALA A 6 50.42 11.20 -10.68
CA ALA A 6 49.59 11.74 -9.60
C ALA A 6 48.08 11.71 -9.97
N LEU A 7 47.74 11.91 -11.24
CA LEU A 7 46.33 11.83 -11.70
C LEU A 7 45.82 10.37 -11.70
N ALA A 8 46.66 9.41 -12.10
CA ALA A 8 46.31 7.99 -12.00
C ALA A 8 46.15 7.50 -10.57
N LEU A 9 46.94 8.08 -9.62
CA LEU A 9 46.79 7.74 -8.18
C LEU A 9 45.55 8.39 -7.56
N LEU A 10 45.17 9.60 -8.00
CA LEU A 10 43.91 10.26 -7.58
C LEU A 10 42.67 9.59 -8.19
N LEU A 11 42.70 9.16 -9.44
CA LEU A 11 41.61 8.36 -10.05
C LEU A 11 41.48 6.98 -9.41
N ALA A 12 42.61 6.32 -9.05
CA ALA A 12 42.56 5.05 -8.32
C ALA A 12 42.02 5.23 -6.88
N ILE A 13 42.29 6.36 -6.23
CA ILE A 13 41.76 6.68 -4.90
C ILE A 13 40.27 7.06 -4.99
N CYS A 14 39.82 7.76 -6.03
CA CYS A 14 38.40 8.07 -6.25
C CYS A 14 37.60 6.82 -6.68
N LEU A 15 38.18 5.91 -7.48
CA LEU A 15 37.55 4.60 -7.77
C LEU A 15 37.54 3.66 -6.55
N CYS A 16 38.55 3.73 -5.68
CA CYS A 16 38.51 2.97 -4.43
C CYS A 16 37.56 3.54 -3.37
N ILE A 17 37.23 4.84 -3.43
CA ILE A 17 36.23 5.45 -2.54
C ILE A 17 34.80 5.23 -3.07
N GLY A 18 34.61 5.12 -4.38
CA GLY A 18 33.30 4.75 -4.99
C GLY A 18 33.00 3.26 -4.96
N LEU A 19 34.03 2.38 -4.84
CA LEU A 19 33.88 0.92 -4.69
C LEU A 19 33.99 0.43 -3.23
N CYS A 20 34.35 1.30 -2.27
CA CYS A 20 34.31 0.97 -0.84
C CYS A 20 32.94 1.25 -0.18
N ALA A 21 31.95 1.73 -0.94
CA ALA A 21 30.57 1.84 -0.42
C ALA A 21 29.75 0.54 -0.60
N CYS A 22 30.28 -0.48 -1.29
CA CYS A 22 29.54 -1.72 -1.57
C CYS A 22 30.31 -3.02 -1.28
N THR A 23 31.38 -3.01 -0.47
CA THR A 23 32.02 -4.26 -0.04
C THR A 23 32.57 -4.18 1.39
N ASP A 24 31.78 -3.72 2.36
CA ASP A 24 31.87 -4.34 3.65
C ASP A 24 31.02 -5.62 3.55
N ALA A 25 31.69 -6.73 3.27
CA ALA A 25 31.10 -8.05 3.48
C ALA A 25 30.60 -8.07 4.93
N GLN A 26 29.28 -7.93 5.10
CA GLN A 26 28.63 -7.99 6.40
C GLN A 26 29.04 -9.31 7.04
N GLN A 27 29.95 -9.28 8.00
CA GLN A 27 30.24 -10.46 8.80
C GLN A 27 29.07 -10.62 9.75
N ALA A 28 28.33 -11.74 9.62
CA ALA A 28 27.34 -12.10 10.61
C ALA A 28 27.94 -11.88 12.01
N ILE A 29 27.23 -11.16 12.87
CA ILE A 29 27.64 -11.03 14.26
C ILE A 29 27.54 -12.44 14.81
N LYS A 30 28.66 -13.12 14.89
CA LYS A 30 28.77 -14.36 15.64
C LYS A 30 28.62 -13.94 17.09
N GLY A 31 27.39 -14.06 17.61
CA GLY A 31 27.26 -14.25 19.04
C GLY A 31 28.20 -15.36 19.46
N ASP A 32 28.63 -15.39 20.72
CA ASP A 32 29.23 -16.56 21.34
C ASP A 32 28.41 -17.79 20.90
N ASP A 33 28.98 -18.97 20.84
CA ASP A 33 28.41 -20.18 20.22
C ASP A 33 26.94 -20.51 20.56
N GLY A 34 26.31 -19.78 21.51
CA GLY A 34 24.91 -19.96 21.98
C GLY A 34 23.82 -19.06 21.39
N LEU A 35 24.15 -17.87 20.84
CA LEU A 35 23.18 -16.89 20.34
C LEU A 35 23.64 -16.27 19.02
N ILE A 36 22.75 -16.23 18.03
CA ILE A 36 22.95 -15.53 16.75
C ILE A 36 22.03 -14.30 16.72
N LEU A 37 22.57 -13.17 16.24
CA LEU A 37 21.86 -11.91 16.10
C LEU A 37 21.94 -11.44 14.65
N TRP A 38 20.82 -10.91 14.11
CA TRP A 38 20.79 -10.22 12.84
C TRP A 38 19.64 -9.19 12.79
N ALA A 39 19.64 -8.33 11.79
CA ALA A 39 18.61 -7.30 11.56
C ALA A 39 17.66 -7.74 10.46
N GLU A 40 16.37 -7.38 10.59
CA GLU A 40 15.36 -7.55 9.54
C GLU A 40 14.46 -6.31 9.47
N PRO A 41 13.86 -6.01 8.29
CA PRO A 41 12.81 -5.00 8.19
C PRO A 41 11.59 -5.37 9.03
N SER A 42 10.81 -4.37 9.45
CA SER A 42 9.55 -4.57 10.18
C SER A 42 8.45 -5.27 9.37
N GLY A 43 8.60 -5.30 8.04
CA GLY A 43 7.60 -5.82 7.11
C GLY A 43 7.49 -7.33 7.00
N ILE A 44 8.35 -8.11 7.67
CA ILE A 44 8.36 -9.58 7.60
C ILE A 44 8.08 -10.24 8.97
N LYS A 45 7.79 -11.53 8.95
CA LYS A 45 7.66 -12.38 10.13
C LYS A 45 8.43 -13.68 9.94
N TYR A 46 8.95 -14.23 11.02
CA TYR A 46 9.56 -15.56 11.05
C TYR A 46 8.78 -16.47 11.98
N LEU A 47 8.54 -17.71 11.56
CA LEU A 47 8.05 -18.73 12.48
C LEU A 47 9.07 -18.99 13.59
N GLN A 48 8.61 -19.30 14.81
CA GLN A 48 9.47 -19.41 15.98
C GLN A 48 10.57 -20.47 15.86
N ASN A 49 10.36 -21.51 15.05
CA ASN A 49 11.23 -22.69 14.93
C ASN A 49 11.72 -22.97 13.49
N ASP A 50 11.89 -21.94 12.67
CA ASP A 50 12.33 -22.08 11.28
C ASP A 50 13.87 -22.02 11.15
N GLU A 51 14.55 -23.16 11.43
CA GLU A 51 16.00 -23.28 11.30
C GLU A 51 16.53 -23.06 9.87
N GLY A 52 15.73 -23.42 8.85
CA GLY A 52 16.16 -23.37 7.45
C GLY A 52 16.29 -21.94 6.94
N GLN A 53 15.31 -21.10 7.22
CA GLN A 53 15.27 -19.70 6.82
C GLN A 53 16.34 -18.88 7.56
N ILE A 54 16.52 -19.11 8.85
CA ILE A 54 17.50 -18.42 9.70
C ILE A 54 18.93 -18.60 9.19
N ALA A 55 19.30 -19.83 8.79
CA ALA A 55 20.67 -20.16 8.37
C ALA A 55 21.10 -19.43 7.09
N SER A 56 20.17 -19.12 6.20
CA SER A 56 20.46 -18.41 4.93
C SER A 56 20.57 -16.89 5.10
N THR A 57 19.81 -16.30 6.01
CA THR A 57 19.63 -14.84 6.16
C THR A 57 20.56 -14.22 7.21
N ALA A 58 20.82 -14.93 8.31
CA ALA A 58 21.62 -14.44 9.44
C ALA A 58 23.07 -14.07 9.10
N ALA A 59 23.59 -14.50 7.96
CA ALA A 59 24.97 -14.21 7.55
C ALA A 59 25.15 -12.79 6.97
N GLN A 60 24.09 -12.05 6.68
CA GLN A 60 24.14 -10.89 5.81
C GLN A 60 23.79 -9.55 6.47
N LYS A 61 22.93 -9.50 7.48
CA LYS A 61 22.42 -8.26 8.08
C LYS A 61 22.93 -8.04 9.51
N THR A 62 24.01 -7.28 9.65
CA THR A 62 24.71 -7.08 10.94
C THR A 62 24.58 -5.67 11.51
N VAL A 63 23.76 -4.82 10.89
CA VAL A 63 23.46 -3.45 11.32
C VAL A 63 21.95 -3.26 11.26
N LEU A 64 21.36 -2.77 12.34
CA LEU A 64 19.98 -2.31 12.33
C LEU A 64 19.92 -0.99 11.56
N GLN A 65 19.21 -0.96 10.44
CA GLN A 65 19.12 0.20 9.56
C GLN A 65 17.69 0.67 9.42
N ILE A 66 17.48 1.98 9.57
CA ILE A 66 16.21 2.66 9.36
C ILE A 66 16.44 3.85 8.44
N GLN A 67 15.53 4.07 7.51
CA GLN A 67 15.44 5.27 6.69
C GLN A 67 14.08 5.93 6.93
N MET A 68 14.08 7.21 7.26
CA MET A 68 12.86 7.90 7.68
C MET A 68 12.91 9.41 7.43
N ALA A 69 11.75 10.04 7.43
CA ALA A 69 11.57 11.48 7.42
C ALA A 69 11.61 12.07 8.84
N LYS A 70 11.40 13.37 8.96
CA LYS A 70 11.07 14.06 10.22
C LYS A 70 9.59 13.87 10.53
N ASN A 71 9.23 13.82 11.81
CA ASN A 71 7.88 13.49 12.30
C ASN A 71 7.36 12.12 11.83
N GLU A 72 8.26 11.20 11.56
CA GLU A 72 7.96 9.82 11.23
C GLU A 72 8.32 8.91 12.40
N THR A 73 7.62 7.79 12.52
CA THR A 73 8.00 6.69 13.39
C THR A 73 8.22 5.46 12.52
N GLU A 74 9.41 4.88 12.53
CA GLU A 74 9.76 3.74 11.68
C GLU A 74 10.44 2.63 12.50
N ALA A 75 10.18 1.38 12.15
CA ALA A 75 10.60 0.22 12.91
C ALA A 75 11.62 -0.66 12.19
N VAL A 76 12.43 -1.37 12.98
CA VAL A 76 13.33 -2.42 12.53
C VAL A 76 13.29 -3.58 13.53
N GLN A 77 13.46 -4.81 13.05
CA GLN A 77 13.50 -6.00 13.89
C GLN A 77 14.94 -6.42 14.19
N LEU A 78 15.22 -6.72 15.46
CA LEU A 78 16.37 -7.46 15.91
C LEU A 78 15.96 -8.91 16.13
N MET A 79 16.54 -9.80 15.35
CA MET A 79 16.31 -11.23 15.45
C MET A 79 17.36 -11.89 16.33
N LEU A 80 16.90 -12.81 17.20
CA LEU A 80 17.69 -13.61 18.12
C LEU A 80 17.43 -15.09 17.83
N TYR A 81 18.45 -15.90 17.59
CA TYR A 81 18.32 -17.35 17.45
C TYR A 81 19.13 -18.07 18.52
N ALA A 82 18.48 -18.87 19.34
CA ALA A 82 19.08 -19.57 20.46
C ALA A 82 19.62 -20.95 20.05
N ARG A 83 20.93 -21.07 19.85
CA ARG A 83 21.60 -22.38 19.71
C ARG A 83 21.58 -23.19 20.99
N ASP A 84 21.60 -22.50 22.12
CA ASP A 84 21.38 -23.05 23.45
C ASP A 84 20.25 -22.25 24.10
N ALA A 85 19.47 -22.88 24.98
CA ALA A 85 18.34 -22.21 25.64
C ALA A 85 18.82 -20.97 26.41
N ILE A 86 18.03 -19.91 26.34
CA ILE A 86 18.22 -18.63 27.03
C ILE A 86 17.13 -18.53 28.10
N ASP A 87 17.52 -18.38 29.35
CA ASP A 87 16.58 -18.25 30.46
C ASP A 87 15.93 -16.86 30.52
N CYS A 88 16.70 -15.82 30.17
CA CYS A 88 16.21 -14.44 30.16
C CYS A 88 17.09 -13.58 29.27
N TYR A 89 16.47 -12.70 28.48
CA TYR A 89 17.17 -11.62 27.78
C TYR A 89 16.53 -10.26 28.04
N ASP A 90 17.28 -9.19 27.89
CA ASP A 90 16.86 -7.78 27.89
C ASP A 90 17.56 -7.06 26.74
N VAL A 91 16.90 -6.03 26.20
CA VAL A 91 17.41 -5.22 25.10
C VAL A 91 17.35 -3.74 25.47
N THR A 92 18.45 -3.04 25.21
CA THR A 92 18.56 -1.59 25.41
C THR A 92 19.22 -0.93 24.23
N VAL A 93 18.96 0.36 24.03
CA VAL A 93 19.58 1.17 22.98
C VAL A 93 20.33 2.36 23.58
N SER A 94 21.43 2.78 22.97
CA SER A 94 22.11 4.04 23.31
C SER A 94 21.44 5.21 22.58
N ASP A 95 21.76 6.44 23.00
CA ASP A 95 21.49 7.60 22.16
C ASP A 95 22.09 7.40 20.76
N LEU A 96 21.36 7.85 19.72
CA LEU A 96 21.81 7.83 18.34
C LEU A 96 22.33 9.22 17.97
N ILE A 97 23.55 9.31 17.47
CA ILE A 97 24.30 10.56 17.36
C ILE A 97 24.65 10.89 15.90
N CYS A 98 24.34 12.11 15.46
CA CYS A 98 24.77 12.69 14.20
C CYS A 98 25.46 14.04 14.46
N GLY A 99 26.80 14.08 14.52
CA GLY A 99 27.55 15.27 14.88
C GLY A 99 27.16 15.79 16.26
N ASN A 100 26.45 16.94 16.33
CA ASN A 100 25.91 17.51 17.58
C ASN A 100 24.41 17.19 17.79
N ALA A 101 23.75 16.58 16.82
CA ALA A 101 22.36 16.20 16.93
C ALA A 101 22.23 14.82 17.57
N VAL A 102 21.15 14.62 18.31
CA VAL A 102 20.91 13.37 19.07
C VAL A 102 19.44 12.97 18.88
N ILE A 103 19.19 11.72 18.55
CA ILE A 103 17.92 11.05 18.80
C ILE A 103 18.09 10.34 20.14
N PRO A 104 17.40 10.76 21.21
CA PRO A 104 17.57 10.16 22.54
C PRO A 104 17.16 8.70 22.56
N ALA A 105 17.76 7.89 23.41
CA ALA A 105 17.36 6.50 23.62
C ALA A 105 15.87 6.35 23.99
N ASP A 106 15.30 7.34 24.68
CA ASP A 106 13.87 7.36 25.05
C ASP A 106 12.92 7.59 23.84
N SER A 107 13.45 7.98 22.67
CA SER A 107 12.71 8.05 21.41
C SER A 107 12.65 6.73 20.68
N VAL A 108 13.18 5.66 21.27
CA VAL A 108 13.15 4.29 20.72
C VAL A 108 12.36 3.41 21.66
N GLU A 109 11.16 3.02 21.25
CA GLU A 109 10.39 2.01 21.95
C GLU A 109 10.87 0.61 21.56
N ILE A 110 11.03 -0.28 22.54
CA ILE A 110 11.54 -1.64 22.32
C ILE A 110 10.46 -2.62 22.76
N PHE A 111 10.08 -3.50 21.86
CA PHE A 111 9.03 -4.49 22.10
C PHE A 111 9.56 -5.92 21.91
N HIS A 112 9.22 -6.79 22.85
CA HIS A 112 9.24 -8.21 22.66
C HIS A 112 8.08 -8.61 21.75
N GLU A 113 8.36 -9.27 20.64
CA GLU A 113 7.32 -9.81 19.78
C GLU A 113 6.80 -11.11 20.36
N TYR A 114 5.51 -11.13 20.72
CA TYR A 114 4.89 -12.29 21.35
C TYR A 114 4.39 -13.26 20.29
N TYR A 115 4.82 -14.53 20.38
CA TYR A 115 4.46 -15.56 19.42
C TYR A 115 3.17 -16.25 19.79
N GLN A 116 2.21 -16.22 18.87
CA GLN A 116 0.90 -16.87 19.02
C GLN A 116 0.85 -18.20 18.27
N ASP A 117 0.03 -19.14 18.77
CA ASP A 117 -0.27 -20.37 18.06
C ASP A 117 -1.37 -20.12 17.01
N TYR A 118 -1.08 -20.44 15.76
CA TYR A 118 -2.04 -20.35 14.68
C TYR A 118 -2.65 -21.71 14.37
N VAL A 119 -3.97 -21.81 14.54
CA VAL A 119 -4.72 -22.98 14.11
C VAL A 119 -4.76 -22.99 12.60
N LYS A 120 -4.54 -24.14 11.97
CA LYS A 120 -4.71 -24.29 10.52
C LYS A 120 -6.14 -23.93 10.14
N THR A 121 -6.27 -22.88 9.32
CA THR A 121 -7.55 -22.49 8.73
C THR A 121 -7.70 -23.12 7.35
N ASN A 122 -8.91 -23.19 6.86
CA ASN A 122 -9.18 -23.59 5.46
C ASN A 122 -9.00 -22.43 4.48
N GLN A 123 -8.67 -21.24 4.99
CA GLN A 123 -8.42 -20.05 4.19
C GLN A 123 -6.96 -20.00 3.72
N PRO A 124 -6.69 -19.50 2.53
CA PRO A 124 -5.33 -19.24 2.08
C PRO A 124 -4.62 -18.30 3.07
N SER A 125 -3.47 -18.74 3.54
CA SER A 125 -2.55 -17.97 4.37
C SER A 125 -1.22 -17.88 3.66
N ASN A 126 -0.39 -16.94 4.03
CA ASN A 126 0.98 -16.88 3.52
C ASN A 126 1.67 -18.24 3.75
N PRO A 127 2.14 -18.93 2.70
CA PRO A 127 2.72 -20.28 2.83
C PRO A 127 3.88 -20.35 3.81
N ASP A 128 4.67 -19.27 3.91
CA ASP A 128 5.85 -19.19 4.78
C ASP A 128 5.46 -19.11 6.27
N LEU A 129 4.22 -18.74 6.57
CA LEU A 129 3.69 -18.63 7.94
C LEU A 129 2.69 -19.75 8.28
N ALA A 130 2.47 -20.68 7.38
CA ALA A 130 1.45 -21.72 7.57
C ALA A 130 1.85 -22.77 8.61
N GLY A 131 1.05 -22.85 9.68
CA GLY A 131 1.09 -23.99 10.62
C GLY A 131 2.17 -23.96 11.70
N GLY A 132 2.60 -22.77 12.13
CA GLY A 132 3.56 -22.59 13.22
C GLY A 132 3.13 -21.54 14.24
N ARG A 133 4.04 -21.19 15.15
CA ARG A 133 3.90 -20.01 16.01
C ARG A 133 4.51 -18.81 15.29
N SER A 134 3.72 -17.76 15.12
CA SER A 134 4.10 -16.54 14.43
C SER A 134 3.88 -15.33 15.35
N PRO A 135 4.73 -14.27 15.25
CA PRO A 135 4.57 -13.11 16.12
C PRO A 135 3.46 -12.18 15.58
N ASP A 136 2.75 -11.51 16.51
CA ASP A 136 1.86 -10.40 16.19
C ASP A 136 1.74 -9.39 17.35
N PRO A 137 1.43 -9.79 18.63
CA PRO A 137 1.37 -8.85 19.76
C PRO A 137 2.76 -8.29 20.09
N LEU A 138 2.80 -7.03 20.46
CA LEU A 138 4.02 -6.31 20.87
C LEU A 138 3.95 -5.97 22.36
N LEU A 139 4.79 -6.64 23.17
CA LEU A 139 4.89 -6.39 24.58
C LEU A 139 6.10 -5.50 24.90
N PRO A 140 5.97 -4.35 25.58
CA PRO A 140 7.12 -3.54 25.95
C PRO A 140 8.20 -4.37 26.63
N ILE A 141 9.45 -4.27 26.19
CA ILE A 141 10.55 -5.17 26.62
C ILE A 141 10.71 -5.20 28.15
N LYS A 142 10.56 -4.07 28.82
CA LYS A 142 10.66 -4.00 30.28
C LYS A 142 9.55 -4.79 31.00
N THR A 143 8.36 -4.77 30.41
CA THR A 143 7.23 -5.57 30.89
C THR A 143 7.46 -7.05 30.60
N ALA A 144 7.92 -7.40 29.40
CA ALA A 144 8.27 -8.78 29.07
C ALA A 144 9.30 -9.38 30.03
N VAL A 145 10.36 -8.63 30.35
CA VAL A 145 11.35 -9.04 31.37
C VAL A 145 10.72 -9.20 32.74
N ALA A 146 9.89 -8.25 33.18
CA ALA A 146 9.26 -8.28 34.51
C ALA A 146 8.29 -9.46 34.70
N TYR A 147 7.63 -9.90 33.61
CA TYR A 147 6.70 -11.03 33.63
C TYR A 147 7.33 -12.37 33.23
N GLY A 148 8.62 -12.38 32.89
CA GLY A 148 9.35 -13.62 32.56
C GLY A 148 9.08 -14.16 31.16
N GLU A 149 8.66 -13.33 30.22
CA GLU A 149 8.35 -13.70 28.83
C GLU A 149 9.59 -13.74 27.94
N THR A 150 10.77 -13.35 28.44
CA THR A 150 12.01 -13.21 27.67
C THR A 150 12.91 -14.44 27.72
N SER A 151 12.33 -15.64 27.74
CA SER A 151 13.07 -16.89 27.56
C SER A 151 13.02 -17.35 26.10
N ILE A 152 14.07 -18.01 25.62
CA ILE A 152 14.11 -18.59 24.28
C ILE A 152 14.53 -20.05 24.38
N GLU A 153 13.68 -20.96 23.94
CA GLU A 153 14.04 -22.38 23.88
C GLU A 153 15.14 -22.63 22.84
N LYS A 154 15.91 -23.67 23.08
CA LYS A 154 16.96 -24.09 22.13
C LYS A 154 16.35 -24.41 20.76
N GLY A 155 16.91 -23.84 19.71
CA GLY A 155 16.46 -24.03 18.33
C GLY A 155 15.35 -23.07 17.90
N ASN A 156 14.89 -22.18 18.79
CA ASN A 156 13.89 -21.17 18.47
C ASN A 156 14.54 -19.83 18.18
N ASN A 157 13.85 -19.02 17.35
CA ASN A 157 14.13 -17.61 17.19
C ASN A 157 13.17 -16.75 18.05
N GLN A 158 13.58 -15.51 18.27
CA GLN A 158 12.80 -14.47 18.92
C GLN A 158 13.05 -13.14 18.21
N ALA A 159 12.01 -12.48 17.80
CA ALA A 159 12.06 -11.14 17.26
C ALA A 159 11.85 -10.07 18.35
N VAL A 160 12.55 -8.96 18.22
CA VAL A 160 12.40 -7.76 19.04
C VAL A 160 12.27 -6.56 18.12
N LEU A 161 11.17 -5.86 18.20
CA LEU A 161 10.93 -4.65 17.41
C LEU A 161 11.55 -3.44 18.11
N LEU A 162 12.28 -2.61 17.36
CA LEU A 162 12.74 -1.29 17.77
C LEU A 162 12.02 -0.24 16.94
N ASP A 163 11.24 0.62 17.57
CA ASP A 163 10.37 1.62 16.97
C ASP A 163 10.93 3.02 17.26
N VAL A 164 11.47 3.69 16.24
CA VAL A 164 12.20 4.95 16.38
C VAL A 164 11.32 6.11 15.95
N THR A 165 11.15 7.11 16.81
CA THR A 165 10.37 8.32 16.52
C THR A 165 11.29 9.53 16.33
N THR A 166 11.09 10.25 15.23
CA THR A 166 11.69 11.58 14.99
C THR A 166 10.69 12.70 15.21
N THR A 167 11.19 13.92 15.28
CA THR A 167 10.36 15.14 15.42
C THR A 167 10.65 16.11 14.27
N ALA A 168 9.82 17.12 14.07
CA ALA A 168 10.06 18.22 13.12
C ALA A 168 11.43 18.91 13.33
N SER A 169 11.92 18.91 14.56
CA SER A 169 13.21 19.52 14.92
C SER A 169 14.41 18.57 14.77
N THR A 170 14.19 17.30 14.43
CA THR A 170 15.28 16.34 14.20
C THR A 170 16.03 16.71 12.91
N PRO A 171 17.33 17.11 12.97
CA PRO A 171 18.07 17.45 11.76
C PRO A 171 18.24 16.24 10.82
N ALA A 172 18.19 16.48 9.51
CA ALA A 172 18.54 15.46 8.53
C ALA A 172 20.00 15.00 8.68
N GLY A 173 20.24 13.70 8.53
CA GLY A 173 21.58 13.12 8.63
C GLY A 173 21.56 11.65 9.01
N ILE A 174 22.74 11.06 9.16
CA ILE A 174 22.93 9.67 9.58
C ILE A 174 23.27 9.63 11.06
N TYR A 175 22.35 9.11 11.85
CA TYR A 175 22.48 8.92 13.29
C TYR A 175 22.99 7.51 13.58
N LYS A 176 23.98 7.41 14.46
CA LYS A 176 24.62 6.13 14.80
C LYS A 176 24.60 5.88 16.30
N GLY A 177 24.28 4.67 16.65
CA GLY A 177 24.27 4.21 18.02
C GLY A 177 24.45 2.69 18.09
N GLN A 178 24.05 2.13 19.20
CA GLN A 178 24.28 0.72 19.50
C GLN A 178 23.09 0.15 20.28
N VAL A 179 22.66 -1.02 19.86
CA VAL A 179 21.72 -1.84 20.62
C VAL A 179 22.51 -2.87 21.41
N THR A 180 22.13 -3.05 22.67
CA THR A 180 22.76 -3.99 23.59
C THR A 180 21.74 -5.06 23.99
N VAL A 181 22.09 -6.31 23.73
CA VAL A 181 21.34 -7.49 24.19
C VAL A 181 22.08 -8.10 25.38
N THR A 182 21.41 -8.25 26.49
CA THR A 182 21.91 -9.01 27.65
C THR A 182 21.14 -10.32 27.74
N ALA A 183 21.80 -11.45 27.55
CA ALA A 183 21.20 -12.78 27.60
C ALA A 183 22.00 -13.65 28.58
N ASP A 184 21.39 -14.17 29.65
CA ASP A 184 21.99 -15.03 30.68
C ASP A 184 23.34 -14.51 31.19
N HIS A 185 23.43 -13.24 31.55
CA HIS A 185 24.64 -12.54 32.03
C HIS A 185 25.72 -12.30 30.96
N LYS A 186 25.50 -12.63 29.70
CA LYS A 186 26.36 -12.27 28.57
C LYS A 186 25.78 -11.02 27.86
N THR A 187 26.69 -10.22 27.34
CA THR A 187 26.31 -8.97 26.65
C THR A 187 26.78 -9.02 25.21
N TYR A 188 25.87 -8.70 24.31
CA TYR A 188 26.09 -8.60 22.87
C TYR A 188 25.71 -7.20 22.40
N THR A 189 26.40 -6.69 21.40
CA THR A 189 26.12 -5.37 20.85
C THR A 189 25.98 -5.44 19.34
N ILE A 190 24.99 -4.71 18.80
CA ILE A 190 24.77 -4.57 17.37
C ILE A 190 24.69 -3.09 17.01
N PRO A 191 25.41 -2.60 15.96
CA PRO A 191 25.29 -1.23 15.51
C PRO A 191 23.87 -0.92 15.03
N MET A 192 23.47 0.35 15.25
CA MET A 192 22.21 0.89 14.72
C MET A 192 22.49 2.19 13.97
N GLU A 193 21.94 2.32 12.76
CA GLU A 193 22.02 3.50 11.92
C GLU A 193 20.61 3.94 11.51
N VAL A 194 20.32 5.23 11.75
CA VAL A 194 19.06 5.84 11.32
C VAL A 194 19.39 6.99 10.38
N LYS A 195 18.96 6.90 9.13
CA LYS A 195 19.07 7.96 8.13
C LYS A 195 17.79 8.78 8.15
N VAL A 196 17.88 10.04 8.58
CA VAL A 196 16.78 11.01 8.56
C VAL A 196 16.93 11.88 7.32
N TYR A 197 15.90 11.91 6.48
CA TYR A 197 15.82 12.77 5.30
C TYR A 197 15.25 14.16 5.65
N ASP A 198 15.57 15.16 4.84
CA ASP A 198 15.04 16.52 5.00
C ASP A 198 13.63 16.66 4.41
N ILE A 199 12.74 15.82 4.88
CA ILE A 199 11.31 15.78 4.55
C ILE A 199 10.57 15.84 5.88
N ASP A 200 9.51 16.64 5.96
CA ASP A 200 8.76 16.82 7.20
C ASP A 200 7.32 16.31 7.01
N LEU A 201 6.96 15.28 7.75
CA LEU A 201 5.60 14.73 7.78
C LEU A 201 4.70 15.45 8.79
N THR A 202 4.98 16.74 9.09
CA THR A 202 4.13 17.56 9.94
C THR A 202 2.78 17.78 9.26
N GLY A 203 1.74 17.68 10.05
CA GLY A 203 0.36 17.83 9.60
C GLY A 203 -0.35 16.49 9.41
N ALA A 204 -1.67 16.56 9.27
CA ALA A 204 -2.45 15.35 9.05
C ALA A 204 -2.22 14.81 7.63
N THR A 205 -2.09 13.51 7.50
CA THR A 205 -2.25 12.82 6.22
C THR A 205 -3.65 13.10 5.65
N GLU A 206 -3.79 13.18 4.35
CA GLU A 206 -5.10 13.27 3.72
C GLU A 206 -5.81 11.90 3.70
N LEU A 207 -5.10 10.80 3.96
CA LEU A 207 -5.72 9.50 4.15
C LEU A 207 -6.58 9.52 5.43
N GLN A 208 -7.88 9.43 5.26
CA GLN A 208 -8.79 9.25 6.38
C GLN A 208 -8.70 7.81 6.87
N THR A 209 -8.33 7.65 8.12
CA THR A 209 -8.29 6.33 8.75
C THR A 209 -9.54 6.14 9.60
N VAL A 210 -10.35 5.13 9.26
CA VAL A 210 -11.60 4.83 9.94
C VAL A 210 -11.48 3.52 10.70
N PHE A 211 -10.93 3.59 11.91
CA PHE A 211 -10.70 2.44 12.78
C PHE A 211 -11.69 2.45 13.94
N SER A 212 -12.58 1.49 13.98
CA SER A 212 -13.68 1.52 14.92
C SER A 212 -13.32 0.93 16.28
N THR A 213 -13.70 1.66 17.34
CA THR A 213 -13.69 1.20 18.73
C THR A 213 -15.10 0.88 19.24
N TYR A 214 -16.04 0.59 18.34
CA TYR A 214 -17.44 0.38 18.73
C TYR A 214 -17.65 -0.87 19.61
N LEU A 215 -16.69 -1.80 19.63
CA LEU A 215 -16.72 -2.98 20.48
C LEU A 215 -16.24 -2.66 21.92
N VAL A 216 -16.77 -1.59 22.52
CA VAL A 216 -16.40 -1.13 23.87
C VAL A 216 -16.55 -2.24 24.91
N ASP A 217 -17.64 -3.03 24.86
CA ASP A 217 -17.87 -4.14 25.77
C ASP A 217 -16.77 -5.22 25.70
N HIS A 218 -16.13 -5.37 24.54
CA HIS A 218 -15.06 -6.35 24.36
C HIS A 218 -13.79 -5.93 25.10
N PHE A 219 -13.31 -4.71 24.88
CA PHE A 219 -12.11 -4.27 25.58
C PHE A 219 -12.39 -4.01 27.06
N ALA A 220 -13.56 -3.44 27.43
CA ALA A 220 -13.94 -3.26 28.82
C ALA A 220 -13.96 -4.58 29.60
N SER A 221 -14.43 -5.66 28.97
CA SER A 221 -14.39 -7.00 29.55
C SER A 221 -12.98 -7.57 29.68
N ALA A 222 -12.13 -7.38 28.65
CA ALA A 222 -10.76 -7.87 28.65
C ALA A 222 -9.83 -7.10 29.59
N GLU A 223 -10.03 -5.79 29.73
CA GLU A 223 -9.29 -4.91 30.66
C GLU A 223 -9.86 -4.95 32.09
N LEU A 224 -11.05 -5.56 32.31
CA LEU A 224 -11.81 -5.52 33.55
C LEU A 224 -12.12 -4.08 34.01
N ASP A 225 -12.25 -3.16 33.06
CA ASP A 225 -12.48 -1.75 33.28
C ASP A 225 -13.40 -1.19 32.17
N SER A 226 -14.56 -0.63 32.56
CA SER A 226 -15.54 0.02 31.69
C SER A 226 -15.62 1.52 31.89
N SER A 227 -14.57 2.12 32.44
CA SER A 227 -14.52 3.57 32.69
C SER A 227 -14.39 4.35 31.37
N GLN A 228 -14.78 5.62 31.44
CA GLN A 228 -14.56 6.58 30.37
C GLN A 228 -13.07 6.75 30.08
N GLU A 229 -12.26 6.74 31.14
CA GLU A 229 -10.80 6.85 31.05
C GLU A 229 -10.18 5.66 30.27
N MET A 230 -10.73 4.45 30.40
CA MET A 230 -10.29 3.30 29.61
C MET A 230 -10.67 3.47 28.13
N HIS A 231 -11.87 3.98 27.84
CA HIS A 231 -12.26 4.28 26.46
C HIS A 231 -11.36 5.35 25.83
N GLU A 232 -11.07 6.43 26.57
CA GLU A 232 -10.11 7.47 26.15
C GLU A 232 -8.73 6.88 25.90
N ALA A 233 -8.25 5.97 26.76
CA ALA A 233 -6.96 5.30 26.59
C ALA A 233 -6.90 4.49 25.27
N TYR A 234 -7.98 3.82 24.89
CA TYR A 234 -8.05 3.09 23.60
C TYR A 234 -8.05 4.04 22.40
N VAL A 235 -8.81 5.13 22.46
CA VAL A 235 -8.85 6.12 21.36
C VAL A 235 -7.50 6.85 21.23
N ASP A 236 -6.93 7.33 22.34
CA ASP A 236 -5.62 7.99 22.33
C ASP A 236 -4.51 7.06 21.84
N PHE A 237 -4.60 5.78 22.18
CA PHE A 237 -3.66 4.79 21.72
C PHE A 237 -3.74 4.57 20.19
N LEU A 238 -4.93 4.52 19.60
CA LEU A 238 -5.10 4.45 18.15
C LEU A 238 -4.53 5.69 17.47
N LEU A 239 -4.77 6.89 18.02
CA LEU A 239 -4.23 8.14 17.46
C LEU A 239 -2.70 8.18 17.47
N LYS A 240 -2.04 7.61 18.49
CA LYS A 240 -0.58 7.45 18.52
C LYS A 240 -0.06 6.70 17.28
N TYR A 241 -0.86 5.76 16.75
CA TYR A 241 -0.56 5.00 15.54
C TYR A 241 -1.25 5.57 14.30
N LYS A 242 -1.64 6.86 14.32
CA LYS A 242 -2.29 7.57 13.20
C LYS A 242 -3.59 6.91 12.72
N MET A 243 -4.29 6.25 13.63
CA MET A 243 -5.59 5.64 13.39
C MET A 243 -6.67 6.43 14.12
N SER A 244 -7.70 6.86 13.41
CA SER A 244 -8.84 7.55 13.99
C SER A 244 -10.14 6.86 13.58
N GLY A 245 -11.29 7.42 13.89
CA GLY A 245 -12.56 6.89 13.43
C GLY A 245 -13.72 7.11 14.38
N ARG A 246 -13.48 7.17 15.69
CA ARG A 246 -14.53 7.48 16.69
C ARG A 246 -13.96 8.34 17.83
N LEU A 247 -14.83 9.20 18.38
CA LEU A 247 -14.57 9.82 19.68
C LEU A 247 -14.82 8.80 20.80
N PRO A 248 -14.20 8.95 21.98
CA PRO A 248 -14.50 8.14 23.16
C PRO A 248 -15.86 8.54 23.75
N PHE A 249 -16.94 8.24 23.01
CA PHE A 249 -18.29 8.69 23.31
C PHE A 249 -19.34 7.60 23.11
N GLU A 250 -20.10 7.28 24.16
CA GLU A 250 -21.15 6.25 24.16
C GLU A 250 -22.56 6.85 24.42
N GLY A 251 -22.78 8.13 24.08
CA GLY A 251 -24.08 8.80 24.21
C GLY A 251 -24.32 9.49 25.57
N ASN A 252 -23.46 9.25 26.56
CA ASN A 252 -23.61 9.87 27.87
C ASN A 252 -23.25 11.35 27.85
N GLY A 253 -24.13 12.22 28.32
CA GLY A 253 -23.96 13.68 28.37
C GLY A 253 -24.44 14.41 27.11
N GLY A 254 -24.99 13.70 26.14
CA GLY A 254 -25.63 14.26 24.96
C GLY A 254 -24.76 15.08 24.02
N PRO A 255 -25.36 15.93 23.16
CA PRO A 255 -24.62 16.73 22.17
C PRO A 255 -23.54 17.65 22.77
N GLU A 256 -23.77 18.20 24.00
CA GLU A 256 -22.81 19.08 24.66
C GLU A 256 -21.49 18.33 24.96
N LYS A 257 -21.58 17.12 25.52
CA LYS A 257 -20.39 16.30 25.82
C LYS A 257 -19.70 15.84 24.55
N PHE A 258 -20.45 15.51 23.51
CA PHE A 258 -19.91 15.15 22.20
C PHE A 258 -19.06 16.29 21.62
N VAL A 259 -19.56 17.52 21.64
CA VAL A 259 -18.84 18.72 21.17
C VAL A 259 -17.61 19.01 22.04
N GLU A 260 -17.71 18.84 23.37
CA GLU A 260 -16.56 18.97 24.27
C GLU A 260 -15.41 18.03 23.84
N LEU A 261 -15.70 16.75 23.66
CA LEU A 261 -14.74 15.75 23.21
C LEU A 261 -14.23 16.07 21.80
N LEU A 262 -15.11 16.48 20.88
CA LEU A 262 -14.70 16.86 19.51
C LEU A 262 -13.69 18.01 19.52
N ARG A 263 -13.91 19.06 20.30
CA ARG A 263 -12.95 20.17 20.48
C ARG A 263 -11.61 19.70 21.03
N GLU A 264 -11.61 18.73 21.94
CA GLU A 264 -10.41 18.15 22.52
C GLU A 264 -9.62 17.32 21.51
N TYR A 265 -10.30 16.52 20.69
CA TYR A 265 -9.68 15.53 19.83
C TYR A 265 -9.37 16.04 18.42
N TYR A 266 -10.13 16.99 17.88
CA TYR A 266 -10.09 17.38 16.47
C TYR A 266 -8.70 17.79 15.93
N PHE A 267 -7.88 18.39 16.80
CA PHE A 267 -6.53 18.83 16.46
C PHE A 267 -5.42 17.89 16.93
N LYS A 268 -5.78 16.77 17.57
CA LYS A 268 -4.78 15.77 17.95
C LYS A 268 -4.15 15.18 16.68
N ASP A 269 -2.86 14.90 16.76
CA ASP A 269 -2.17 14.20 15.67
C ASP A 269 -2.81 12.84 15.40
N GLY A 270 -2.88 12.43 14.12
CA GLY A 270 -3.58 11.22 13.72
C GLY A 270 -5.11 11.31 13.64
N PHE A 271 -5.74 12.42 14.06
CA PHE A 271 -7.20 12.58 14.00
C PHE A 271 -7.65 13.04 12.62
N THR A 272 -7.99 12.09 11.75
CA THR A 272 -8.37 12.34 10.36
C THR A 272 -9.87 12.20 10.08
N ALA A 273 -10.60 11.43 10.90
CA ALA A 273 -12.03 11.20 10.75
C ALA A 273 -12.70 10.88 12.08
N TYR A 274 -14.01 11.11 12.19
CA TYR A 274 -14.82 10.67 13.33
C TYR A 274 -16.25 10.34 12.93
N ALA A 275 -16.81 9.30 13.56
CA ALA A 275 -18.21 8.94 13.38
C ALA A 275 -19.16 9.93 14.10
N MET A 276 -20.20 10.38 13.41
CA MET A 276 -21.32 11.02 14.07
C MET A 276 -22.04 10.02 14.98
N TYR A 277 -22.53 10.51 16.12
CA TYR A 277 -23.26 9.65 17.03
C TYR A 277 -24.59 9.20 16.44
N ILE A 278 -24.81 7.90 16.45
CA ILE A 278 -26.04 7.25 15.99
C ILE A 278 -26.61 6.43 17.16
N GLU A 279 -27.90 6.67 17.47
CA GLU A 279 -28.64 5.83 18.41
C GLU A 279 -29.49 4.82 17.61
N PRO A 280 -29.15 3.51 17.65
CA PRO A 280 -29.88 2.47 16.91
C PRO A 280 -31.16 2.11 17.67
N THR A 281 -32.19 2.94 17.60
CA THR A 281 -33.49 2.68 18.22
C THR A 281 -34.61 2.88 17.20
N GLY A 282 -35.59 1.99 17.20
CA GLY A 282 -36.77 2.16 16.39
C GLY A 282 -37.44 3.51 16.70
N SER A 283 -37.51 4.38 15.71
CA SER A 283 -38.05 5.73 15.83
C SER A 283 -38.84 6.13 14.57
N SER A 284 -39.28 7.35 14.50
CA SER A 284 -39.85 7.91 13.28
C SER A 284 -39.31 9.33 13.05
N TYR A 285 -39.08 9.65 11.78
CA TYR A 285 -38.76 10.99 11.32
C TYR A 285 -39.78 11.45 10.31
N ASN A 286 -40.39 12.64 10.52
CA ASN A 286 -41.47 13.18 9.71
C ASN A 286 -42.65 12.20 9.43
N GLY A 287 -42.98 11.35 10.43
CA GLY A 287 -44.03 10.35 10.34
C GLY A 287 -43.69 9.07 9.57
N LYS A 288 -42.44 8.93 9.14
CA LYS A 288 -41.89 7.71 8.52
C LYS A 288 -41.06 6.93 9.54
N ALA A 289 -41.18 5.61 9.52
CA ALA A 289 -40.39 4.75 10.44
C ALA A 289 -38.88 4.78 10.08
N SER A 290 -38.04 4.78 11.08
CA SER A 290 -36.58 4.69 10.96
C SER A 290 -36.04 3.77 12.05
N ASN A 291 -35.02 2.98 11.74
CA ASN A 291 -34.30 2.18 12.73
C ASN A 291 -33.25 3.01 13.49
N VAL A 292 -33.03 4.23 13.06
CA VAL A 292 -32.10 5.18 13.67
C VAL A 292 -32.88 6.39 14.19
N ASN A 293 -32.48 6.89 15.34
CA ASN A 293 -33.08 8.11 15.90
C ASN A 293 -32.55 9.37 15.20
N LEU A 294 -33.09 9.64 13.99
CA LEU A 294 -32.68 10.78 13.17
C LEU A 294 -32.99 12.14 13.82
N SER A 295 -34.02 12.22 14.68
CA SER A 295 -34.30 13.44 15.42
C SER A 295 -33.19 13.77 16.41
N LEU A 296 -32.68 12.77 17.13
CA LEU A 296 -31.53 12.92 18.03
C LEU A 296 -30.25 13.22 17.22
N MET A 297 -30.02 12.51 16.13
CA MET A 297 -28.87 12.77 15.27
C MET A 297 -28.82 14.21 14.75
N LYS A 298 -29.99 14.77 14.40
CA LYS A 298 -30.11 16.17 14.01
C LYS A 298 -29.65 17.13 15.12
N GLU A 299 -29.92 16.81 16.41
CA GLU A 299 -29.44 17.62 17.54
C GLU A 299 -27.90 17.61 17.63
N TYR A 300 -27.25 16.45 17.37
CA TYR A 300 -25.78 16.37 17.31
C TYR A 300 -25.20 17.17 16.13
N VAL A 301 -25.78 17.02 14.92
CA VAL A 301 -25.34 17.79 13.75
C VAL A 301 -25.44 19.29 13.99
N ARG A 302 -26.55 19.75 14.58
CA ARG A 302 -26.74 21.16 14.94
C ARG A 302 -25.73 21.64 15.97
N ALA A 303 -25.48 20.84 17.01
CA ALA A 303 -24.49 21.18 18.05
C ALA A 303 -23.08 21.34 17.46
N VAL A 304 -22.69 20.43 16.55
CA VAL A 304 -21.39 20.52 15.87
C VAL A 304 -21.34 21.73 14.93
N ALA A 305 -22.43 22.02 14.20
CA ALA A 305 -22.51 23.22 13.35
C ALA A 305 -22.37 24.52 14.17
N TYR A 306 -23.05 24.62 15.33
CA TYR A 306 -22.90 25.79 16.23
C TYR A 306 -21.49 25.90 16.82
N ALA A 307 -20.87 24.77 17.23
CA ALA A 307 -19.48 24.77 17.66
C ALA A 307 -18.53 25.26 16.55
N SER A 308 -18.81 24.85 15.32
CA SER A 308 -18.05 25.29 14.13
C SER A 308 -18.16 26.81 13.93
N LEU A 309 -19.35 27.37 14.10
CA LEU A 309 -19.59 28.84 14.03
C LEU A 309 -18.87 29.59 15.15
N GLU A 310 -18.93 29.09 16.38
CA GLU A 310 -18.31 29.69 17.54
C GLU A 310 -16.77 29.72 17.41
N ASP A 311 -16.17 28.59 17.04
CA ASP A 311 -14.72 28.42 17.00
C ASP A 311 -14.09 28.80 15.65
N LYS A 312 -14.91 29.08 14.61
CA LYS A 312 -14.49 29.32 13.22
C LYS A 312 -13.65 28.15 12.65
N VAL A 313 -14.05 26.94 12.97
CA VAL A 313 -13.48 25.68 12.51
C VAL A 313 -14.60 24.84 11.95
N ASN A 314 -14.48 24.35 10.72
CA ASN A 314 -15.47 23.43 10.17
C ASN A 314 -15.25 22.03 10.74
N TYR A 315 -15.86 21.74 11.89
CA TYR A 315 -15.73 20.42 12.51
C TYR A 315 -16.41 19.32 11.70
N LEU A 316 -17.36 19.64 10.81
CA LEU A 316 -18.07 18.65 9.99
C LEU A 316 -17.25 18.09 8.82
N ASP A 317 -16.11 18.68 8.48
CA ASP A 317 -15.28 18.23 7.34
C ASP A 317 -14.60 16.87 7.57
N LYS A 318 -14.42 16.46 8.85
CA LYS A 318 -13.90 15.13 9.22
C LYS A 318 -14.99 14.14 9.66
N ALA A 319 -16.27 14.56 9.62
CA ALA A 319 -17.37 13.74 10.08
C ALA A 319 -17.80 12.72 9.04
N TYR A 320 -18.10 11.50 9.48
CA TYR A 320 -18.78 10.52 8.66
C TYR A 320 -19.95 9.88 9.41
N THR A 321 -20.85 9.26 8.67
CA THR A 321 -22.01 8.53 9.20
C THR A 321 -22.00 7.11 8.66
N TYR A 322 -22.07 6.11 9.54
CA TYR A 322 -22.11 4.70 9.18
C TYR A 322 -23.31 3.99 9.78
N PHE A 323 -24.25 3.58 8.93
CA PHE A 323 -25.49 2.92 9.34
C PHE A 323 -25.35 1.39 9.28
N THR A 324 -24.70 0.80 10.26
CA THR A 324 -24.43 -0.64 10.35
C THR A 324 -25.67 -1.54 10.34
N THR A 325 -26.85 -1.00 10.61
CA THR A 325 -28.08 -1.83 10.77
C THR A 325 -28.92 -1.94 9.50
N ASP A 326 -28.87 -0.93 8.62
CA ASP A 326 -29.78 -0.82 7.49
C ASP A 326 -29.10 -0.74 6.12
N VAL A 327 -27.85 -0.29 6.08
CA VAL A 327 -27.14 0.06 4.86
C VAL A 327 -25.87 -0.78 4.68
N ASP A 328 -25.53 -1.56 5.68
CA ASP A 328 -24.37 -2.42 5.71
C ASP A 328 -24.60 -3.68 4.84
N GLU A 329 -23.73 -3.92 3.88
CA GLU A 329 -23.68 -5.10 2.99
C GLU A 329 -25.07 -5.62 2.52
N PRO A 330 -25.92 -4.82 1.85
CA PRO A 330 -27.22 -5.28 1.41
C PRO A 330 -27.08 -6.34 0.31
N ALA A 331 -27.64 -7.54 0.54
CA ALA A 331 -27.53 -8.71 -0.34
C ALA A 331 -28.86 -9.14 -0.98
N SER A 332 -29.90 -8.31 -0.86
CA SER A 332 -31.23 -8.62 -1.41
C SER A 332 -31.99 -7.36 -1.72
N GLU A 333 -32.94 -7.44 -2.65
CA GLU A 333 -33.85 -6.33 -2.99
C GLU A 333 -34.49 -5.69 -1.75
N ALA A 334 -34.90 -6.49 -0.79
CA ALA A 334 -35.50 -5.99 0.45
C ALA A 334 -34.49 -5.21 1.31
N GLN A 335 -33.23 -5.57 1.30
CA GLN A 335 -32.15 -4.84 1.99
C GLN A 335 -31.81 -3.55 1.25
N PHE A 336 -31.69 -3.56 -0.07
CA PHE A 336 -31.51 -2.34 -0.86
C PHE A 336 -32.64 -1.33 -0.68
N LEU A 337 -33.90 -1.80 -0.65
CA LEU A 337 -35.06 -0.91 -0.38
C LEU A 337 -35.03 -0.33 1.05
N ARG A 338 -34.55 -1.10 2.03
CA ARG A 338 -34.36 -0.57 3.38
C ARG A 338 -33.23 0.45 3.43
N ALA A 339 -32.09 0.15 2.80
CA ALA A 339 -30.97 1.07 2.66
C ALA A 339 -31.43 2.39 2.05
N LYS A 340 -32.12 2.33 0.91
CA LYS A 340 -32.72 3.51 0.29
C LYS A 340 -33.63 4.28 1.22
N GLY A 341 -34.51 3.59 1.93
CA GLY A 341 -35.43 4.22 2.88
C GLY A 341 -34.74 4.97 4.01
N THR A 342 -33.65 4.40 4.55
CA THR A 342 -32.83 5.04 5.59
C THR A 342 -32.07 6.24 5.03
N VAL A 343 -31.49 6.10 3.86
CA VAL A 343 -30.73 7.14 3.15
C VAL A 343 -31.63 8.34 2.79
N ASP A 344 -32.82 8.08 2.20
CA ASP A 344 -33.78 9.13 1.86
C ASP A 344 -34.16 9.96 3.11
N LEU A 345 -34.41 9.28 4.25
CA LEU A 345 -34.73 9.95 5.51
C LEU A 345 -33.55 10.71 6.11
N TYR A 346 -32.37 10.18 5.98
CA TYR A 346 -31.13 10.82 6.44
C TYR A 346 -30.89 12.14 5.67
N PHE A 347 -30.97 12.13 4.34
CA PHE A 347 -30.85 13.35 3.54
C PHE A 347 -32.01 14.34 3.75
N GLU A 348 -33.23 13.84 4.01
CA GLU A 348 -34.34 14.67 4.46
C GLU A 348 -33.99 15.38 5.77
N MET A 349 -33.44 14.67 6.74
CA MET A 349 -33.01 15.23 8.03
C MET A 349 -31.91 16.27 7.87
N LEU A 350 -30.87 15.98 7.04
CA LEU A 350 -29.79 16.94 6.78
C LEU A 350 -30.31 18.22 6.12
N THR A 351 -31.21 18.06 5.15
CA THR A 351 -31.83 19.19 4.44
C THR A 351 -32.66 20.06 5.40
N ASP A 352 -33.46 19.42 6.28
CA ASP A 352 -34.21 20.13 7.30
C ASP A 352 -33.28 20.88 8.27
N CYS A 353 -32.19 20.23 8.69
CA CYS A 353 -31.17 20.83 9.54
C CYS A 353 -30.53 22.06 8.91
N ASP A 354 -30.11 21.96 7.64
CA ASP A 354 -29.49 23.07 6.90
C ASP A 354 -30.46 24.24 6.73
N ASN A 355 -31.70 23.96 6.32
CA ASN A 355 -32.74 24.99 6.15
C ASN A 355 -33.02 25.74 7.45
N GLU A 356 -33.13 25.05 8.58
CA GLU A 356 -33.35 25.67 9.89
C GLU A 356 -32.17 26.54 10.30
N LEU A 357 -30.92 26.04 10.16
CA LEU A 357 -29.73 26.83 10.47
C LEU A 357 -29.60 28.07 9.61
N ARG A 358 -29.83 27.95 8.31
CA ARG A 358 -29.86 29.14 7.40
C ARG A 358 -30.92 30.16 7.78
N GLN A 359 -32.11 29.70 8.21
CA GLN A 359 -33.17 30.59 8.64
C GLN A 359 -32.81 31.26 9.97
N GLU A 360 -32.25 30.52 10.94
CA GLU A 360 -31.88 31.06 12.26
C GLU A 360 -30.71 32.07 12.15
N LEU A 361 -29.74 31.80 11.26
CA LEU A 361 -28.57 32.65 11.05
C LEU A 361 -28.84 33.84 10.11
N ALA A 362 -30.01 33.88 9.45
CA ALA A 362 -30.28 34.88 8.43
C ALA A 362 -30.14 36.32 8.98
N GLY A 363 -29.24 37.08 8.32
CA GLY A 363 -28.95 38.46 8.71
C GLY A 363 -27.86 38.60 9.81
N SER A 364 -27.28 37.52 10.29
CA SER A 364 -26.12 37.55 11.17
C SER A 364 -24.80 37.58 10.39
N GLU A 365 -23.72 37.98 11.05
CA GLU A 365 -22.37 37.91 10.48
C GLU A 365 -21.94 36.46 10.21
N ASP A 366 -22.45 35.49 10.99
CA ASP A 366 -22.15 34.08 10.87
C ASP A 366 -22.77 33.42 9.64
N TYR A 367 -23.83 34.03 9.06
CA TYR A 367 -24.52 33.47 7.88
C TYR A 367 -23.58 33.25 6.68
N ASN A 368 -22.75 34.24 6.39
CA ASN A 368 -21.84 34.17 5.25
C ASN A 368 -20.75 33.11 5.47
N TRP A 369 -20.25 32.98 6.69
CA TRP A 369 -19.25 31.94 7.03
C TRP A 369 -19.88 30.54 6.95
N TYR A 370 -21.06 30.36 7.55
CA TYR A 370 -21.79 29.11 7.50
C TYR A 370 -22.05 28.66 6.04
N THR A 371 -22.55 29.53 5.20
CA THR A 371 -22.90 29.19 3.82
C THR A 371 -21.70 28.91 2.91
N GLN A 372 -20.50 29.30 3.30
CA GLN A 372 -19.27 29.09 2.52
C GLN A 372 -18.44 27.90 3.03
N VAL A 373 -18.52 27.57 4.30
CA VAL A 373 -17.63 26.63 4.97
C VAL A 373 -18.39 25.49 5.63
N VAL A 374 -19.37 25.79 6.50
CA VAL A 374 -20.12 24.75 7.22
C VAL A 374 -21.25 24.19 6.36
N SER A 375 -21.36 22.88 6.32
CA SER A 375 -22.52 22.17 5.74
C SER A 375 -22.83 20.96 6.61
N PRO A 376 -24.11 20.69 6.91
CA PRO A 376 -24.50 19.46 7.59
C PRO A 376 -24.49 18.23 6.67
N VAL A 377 -24.09 18.37 5.40
CA VAL A 377 -23.92 17.24 4.50
C VAL A 377 -22.69 16.45 4.94
N LEU A 378 -22.88 15.25 5.44
CA LEU A 378 -21.88 14.35 5.95
C LEU A 378 -21.62 13.22 4.97
N THR A 379 -20.37 12.78 4.89
CA THR A 379 -20.02 11.53 4.21
C THR A 379 -20.76 10.39 4.90
N THR A 380 -21.51 9.61 4.12
CA THR A 380 -22.22 8.43 4.60
C THR A 380 -21.50 7.22 4.04
N ILE A 381 -21.07 6.32 4.91
CA ILE A 381 -20.48 5.04 4.51
C ILE A 381 -21.55 3.97 4.71
N PRO A 382 -22.18 3.51 3.66
CA PRO A 382 -22.71 2.17 3.68
C PRO A 382 -21.61 1.29 3.14
N ASP A 383 -21.36 0.22 3.78
CA ASP A 383 -20.63 -0.91 3.24
C ASP A 383 -21.53 -1.57 2.19
N VAL A 384 -21.83 -0.84 1.11
CA VAL A 384 -22.92 -1.18 0.20
C VAL A 384 -22.49 -2.09 -0.93
N ILE A 385 -21.17 -2.31 -1.09
CA ILE A 385 -20.72 -3.00 -2.30
C ILE A 385 -19.61 -3.98 -1.97
N PRO A 386 -19.94 -5.12 -1.43
CA PRO A 386 -19.03 -6.27 -1.47
C PRO A 386 -19.05 -6.91 -2.86
N GLY A 387 -18.04 -7.72 -3.16
CA GLY A 387 -17.84 -8.40 -4.44
C GLY A 387 -18.94 -9.32 -4.96
N SER A 388 -20.02 -9.46 -4.22
CA SER A 388 -21.20 -10.24 -4.63
C SER A 388 -22.33 -9.40 -5.19
N TYR A 389 -22.19 -8.07 -5.32
CA TYR A 389 -23.29 -7.20 -5.71
C TYR A 389 -23.07 -6.59 -7.09
N ASP A 390 -24.19 -6.44 -7.79
CA ASP A 390 -24.23 -5.79 -9.09
C ASP A 390 -24.26 -4.26 -8.89
N VAL A 391 -23.31 -3.55 -9.48
CA VAL A 391 -23.26 -2.09 -9.47
C VAL A 391 -24.55 -1.46 -10.02
N GLU A 392 -25.22 -2.10 -10.96
CA GLU A 392 -26.51 -1.65 -11.49
C GLU A 392 -27.60 -1.62 -10.42
N ASP A 393 -27.50 -2.42 -9.35
CA ASP A 393 -28.43 -2.35 -8.22
C ASP A 393 -28.26 -1.06 -7.43
N ILE A 394 -27.05 -0.49 -7.34
CA ILE A 394 -26.82 0.82 -6.72
C ILE A 394 -27.55 1.89 -7.50
N LYS A 395 -27.36 1.94 -8.83
CA LYS A 395 -28.02 2.88 -9.73
C LYS A 395 -29.54 2.73 -9.68
N LYS A 396 -30.02 1.48 -9.71
CA LYS A 396 -31.45 1.13 -9.66
C LYS A 396 -32.12 1.65 -8.39
N TYR A 397 -31.41 1.60 -7.25
CA TYR A 397 -31.95 2.06 -5.96
C TYR A 397 -31.54 3.49 -5.59
N GLY A 398 -30.74 4.17 -6.42
CA GLY A 398 -30.34 5.56 -6.19
C GLY A 398 -29.44 5.71 -4.97
N LEU A 399 -28.51 4.77 -4.77
CA LEU A 399 -27.55 4.78 -3.68
C LEU A 399 -26.20 5.42 -4.06
N GLU A 400 -26.07 5.90 -5.30
CA GLU A 400 -24.88 6.59 -5.81
C GLU A 400 -24.57 7.91 -5.10
N MET A 401 -25.47 8.39 -4.27
CA MET A 401 -25.24 9.56 -3.41
C MET A 401 -24.45 9.25 -2.14
N LEU A 402 -24.20 7.98 -1.85
CA LEU A 402 -23.45 7.53 -0.70
C LEU A 402 -21.98 7.36 -1.05
N THR A 403 -21.11 7.52 -0.08
CA THR A 403 -19.72 7.09 -0.21
C THR A 403 -19.68 5.56 -0.27
N ALA A 404 -19.21 5.00 -1.37
CA ALA A 404 -18.99 3.56 -1.49
C ALA A 404 -17.72 3.16 -0.74
N CYS A 405 -17.77 1.99 -0.07
CA CYS A 405 -16.60 1.43 0.62
C CYS A 405 -16.45 -0.05 0.23
N PRO A 406 -16.00 -0.37 -0.99
CA PRO A 406 -15.81 -1.75 -1.43
C PRO A 406 -14.64 -2.41 -0.72
N CYS A 407 -14.71 -3.74 -0.60
CA CYS A 407 -13.58 -4.54 -0.17
C CYS A 407 -12.47 -4.51 -1.23
N LEU A 408 -11.22 -4.71 -0.82
CA LEU A 408 -10.05 -4.59 -1.69
C LEU A 408 -10.10 -5.55 -2.90
N ASP A 409 -10.59 -6.77 -2.75
CA ASP A 409 -10.73 -7.73 -3.86
C ASP A 409 -11.78 -7.28 -4.89
N VAL A 410 -12.82 -6.58 -4.44
CA VAL A 410 -13.87 -6.03 -5.31
C VAL A 410 -13.35 -4.85 -6.13
N ILE A 411 -12.66 -3.91 -5.49
CA ILE A 411 -12.06 -2.77 -6.20
C ILE A 411 -10.91 -3.22 -7.11
N GLY A 412 -10.37 -4.42 -6.86
CA GLY A 412 -9.37 -5.10 -7.69
C GLY A 412 -9.90 -5.57 -9.03
N ASP A 413 -11.20 -5.85 -9.13
CA ASP A 413 -11.82 -6.13 -10.43
C ASP A 413 -11.88 -4.85 -11.26
N THR A 414 -11.12 -4.80 -12.35
CA THR A 414 -10.95 -3.58 -13.16
C THR A 414 -12.24 -3.15 -13.83
N GLY A 415 -13.09 -4.09 -14.26
CA GLY A 415 -14.39 -3.80 -14.86
C GLY A 415 -15.35 -3.21 -13.83
N TYR A 416 -15.41 -3.82 -12.65
CA TYR A 416 -16.22 -3.34 -11.54
C TYR A 416 -15.74 -1.96 -11.05
N ARG A 417 -14.43 -1.80 -10.84
CA ARG A 417 -13.80 -0.54 -10.45
C ARG A 417 -14.17 0.60 -11.40
N LYS A 418 -14.04 0.38 -12.72
CA LYS A 418 -14.40 1.37 -13.73
C LYS A 418 -15.85 1.81 -13.59
N VAL A 419 -16.80 0.86 -13.54
CA VAL A 419 -18.24 1.18 -13.40
C VAL A 419 -18.51 1.89 -12.07
N LEU A 420 -17.86 1.50 -11.00
CA LEU A 420 -17.99 2.13 -9.68
C LEU A 420 -17.54 3.60 -9.73
N PHE A 421 -16.34 3.88 -10.25
CA PHE A 421 -15.82 5.25 -10.36
C PHE A 421 -16.64 6.12 -11.32
N GLU A 422 -17.17 5.56 -12.40
CA GLU A 422 -18.10 6.27 -13.31
C GLU A 422 -19.46 6.53 -12.67
N THR A 423 -19.87 5.73 -11.68
CA THR A 423 -21.17 5.88 -11.00
C THR A 423 -21.10 6.87 -9.83
N MET A 424 -20.00 6.80 -9.06
CA MET A 424 -19.80 7.56 -7.81
C MET A 424 -19.08 8.90 -8.07
N THR A 425 -19.55 9.67 -9.06
CA THR A 425 -18.88 10.93 -9.47
C THR A 425 -19.07 12.09 -8.49
N GLU A 426 -20.03 12.01 -7.59
CA GLU A 426 -20.37 13.07 -6.63
C GLU A 426 -19.88 12.77 -5.20
N THR A 427 -19.28 11.58 -4.98
CA THR A 427 -18.85 11.13 -3.67
C THR A 427 -17.50 10.41 -3.78
N ASP A 428 -16.74 10.39 -2.67
CA ASP A 428 -15.52 9.63 -2.58
C ASP A 428 -15.80 8.12 -2.54
N ILE A 429 -14.85 7.34 -3.02
CA ILE A 429 -14.82 5.89 -2.86
C ILE A 429 -13.78 5.57 -1.79
N TRP A 430 -14.20 4.85 -0.75
CA TRP A 430 -13.33 4.37 0.31
C TRP A 430 -12.93 2.90 0.05
N MET A 431 -12.05 2.36 0.86
CA MET A 431 -11.64 0.97 0.76
C MET A 431 -11.59 0.32 2.15
N TYR A 432 -11.93 -0.97 2.22
CA TYR A 432 -11.75 -1.74 3.44
C TYR A 432 -11.19 -3.14 3.18
N THR A 433 -10.69 -3.75 4.25
CA THR A 433 -10.46 -5.19 4.36
C THR A 433 -11.07 -5.69 5.67
N CYS A 434 -11.49 -6.95 5.68
CA CYS A 434 -11.96 -7.63 6.86
C CYS A 434 -11.45 -9.08 6.87
N TRP A 435 -12.29 -10.08 7.08
CA TRP A 435 -11.94 -11.50 6.89
C TRP A 435 -11.61 -11.89 5.44
N GLY A 436 -11.88 -11.03 4.49
CA GLY A 436 -11.42 -11.02 3.10
C GLY A 436 -10.86 -9.62 2.72
N PRO A 437 -10.07 -9.56 1.65
CA PRO A 437 -9.47 -10.67 0.94
C PRO A 437 -8.37 -11.36 1.76
N VAL A 438 -8.07 -12.60 1.40
CA VAL A 438 -6.99 -13.39 1.97
C VAL A 438 -5.77 -13.41 1.05
N TYR A 439 -4.65 -13.99 1.48
CA TYR A 439 -3.50 -14.23 0.63
C TYR A 439 -3.93 -14.81 -0.75
N PRO A 440 -3.41 -14.34 -1.90
CA PRO A 440 -2.23 -13.47 -2.06
C PRO A 440 -2.50 -11.96 -2.10
N TYR A 441 -3.73 -11.51 -1.89
CA TYR A 441 -4.03 -10.08 -1.81
C TYR A 441 -3.30 -9.40 -0.65
N ALA A 442 -3.15 -8.07 -0.73
CA ALA A 442 -2.84 -7.26 0.42
C ALA A 442 -3.98 -7.41 1.47
N ASN A 443 -3.63 -7.55 2.73
CA ASN A 443 -4.59 -7.76 3.82
C ASN A 443 -3.95 -7.42 5.18
N ALA A 444 -4.76 -7.46 6.24
CA ALA A 444 -4.32 -7.20 7.61
C ALA A 444 -4.44 -8.43 8.51
N HIS A 445 -4.29 -9.62 7.96
CA HIS A 445 -4.38 -10.85 8.74
C HIS A 445 -3.08 -11.13 9.50
N SER A 446 -3.20 -11.64 10.72
CA SER A 446 -2.04 -12.04 11.50
C SER A 446 -1.31 -13.26 10.93
N SER A 447 -1.95 -13.99 10.00
CA SER A 447 -1.37 -15.08 9.21
C SER A 447 -0.63 -14.61 7.94
N ASP A 448 -0.45 -13.30 7.78
CA ASP A 448 0.34 -12.71 6.70
C ASP A 448 1.43 -11.79 7.27
N ILE A 449 2.33 -11.31 6.41
CA ILE A 449 3.42 -10.41 6.80
C ILE A 449 2.93 -8.96 6.91
N PRO A 450 3.51 -8.14 7.79
CA PRO A 450 3.07 -6.74 7.97
C PRO A 450 3.18 -5.87 6.72
N MET A 451 4.12 -6.17 5.83
CA MET A 451 4.25 -5.50 4.54
C MET A 451 2.96 -5.54 3.72
N ALA A 452 2.20 -6.65 3.77
CA ALA A 452 0.92 -6.76 3.06
C ALA A 452 -0.11 -5.72 3.55
N THR A 453 -0.08 -5.35 4.83
CA THR A 453 -0.88 -4.26 5.40
C THR A 453 -0.36 -2.90 4.95
N ARG A 454 0.96 -2.67 5.01
CA ARG A 454 1.59 -1.39 4.66
C ARG A 454 1.33 -0.97 3.20
N VAL A 455 1.40 -1.91 2.27
CA VAL A 455 1.21 -1.67 0.83
C VAL A 455 -0.19 -1.15 0.50
N MET A 456 -1.20 -1.40 1.34
CA MET A 456 -2.56 -0.87 1.10
C MET A 456 -2.61 0.66 1.04
N GLY A 457 -1.71 1.38 1.73
CA GLY A 457 -1.59 2.84 1.59
C GLY A 457 -1.17 3.30 0.19
N TRP A 458 -0.27 2.56 -0.43
CA TRP A 458 0.14 2.78 -1.82
C TRP A 458 -1.02 2.56 -2.78
N MET A 459 -1.80 1.49 -2.56
CA MET A 459 -3.01 1.19 -3.33
C MET A 459 -4.09 2.26 -3.14
N CYS A 460 -4.31 2.73 -1.90
CA CYS A 460 -5.24 3.83 -1.64
C CYS A 460 -4.86 5.09 -2.43
N TYR A 461 -3.57 5.42 -2.47
CA TYR A 461 -3.10 6.61 -3.18
C TYR A 461 -3.27 6.46 -4.70
N GLU A 462 -2.80 5.34 -5.29
CA GLU A 462 -2.93 5.08 -6.74
C GLU A 462 -4.39 5.02 -7.20
N MET A 463 -5.27 4.40 -6.41
CA MET A 463 -6.68 4.25 -6.75
C MET A 463 -7.52 5.49 -6.41
N ASN A 464 -6.91 6.55 -5.89
CA ASN A 464 -7.60 7.76 -5.42
C ASN A 464 -8.74 7.43 -4.44
N THR A 465 -8.48 6.51 -3.51
CA THR A 465 -9.38 6.19 -2.40
C THR A 465 -8.87 6.89 -1.14
N PRO A 466 -9.46 8.06 -0.78
CA PRO A 466 -8.90 8.91 0.28
C PRO A 466 -9.11 8.37 1.68
N ALA A 467 -9.74 7.21 1.84
CA ALA A 467 -10.00 6.63 3.14
C ALA A 467 -9.87 5.10 3.16
N TYR A 468 -9.39 4.60 4.30
CA TYR A 468 -9.33 3.17 4.61
C TYR A 468 -10.12 2.88 5.90
N LEU A 469 -11.00 1.88 5.83
CA LEU A 469 -11.85 1.45 6.94
C LEU A 469 -11.41 0.10 7.51
N MET A 470 -11.37 0.02 8.85
CA MET A 470 -11.29 -1.23 9.62
C MET A 470 -12.45 -1.25 10.62
N TYR A 471 -13.35 -2.21 10.47
CA TYR A 471 -14.59 -2.26 11.24
C TYR A 471 -14.39 -2.40 12.74
N ALA A 472 -13.32 -3.05 13.19
CA ALA A 472 -13.00 -3.26 14.60
C ALA A 472 -11.50 -3.32 14.86
N THR A 473 -11.07 -2.94 16.07
CA THR A 473 -9.68 -3.01 16.52
C THR A 473 -9.49 -3.91 17.75
N SER A 474 -10.57 -4.21 18.47
CA SER A 474 -10.57 -4.89 19.78
C SER A 474 -11.57 -6.05 19.86
N SER A 475 -11.68 -6.83 18.79
CA SER A 475 -12.59 -7.99 18.72
C SER A 475 -12.08 -9.16 19.57
N TYR A 476 -12.19 -9.04 20.90
CA TYR A 476 -11.61 -10.00 21.86
C TYR A 476 -12.54 -11.13 22.25
N LEU A 477 -13.84 -11.02 22.01
CA LEU A 477 -14.85 -11.93 22.56
C LEU A 477 -15.52 -12.85 21.52
N TYR A 478 -15.26 -12.63 20.23
CA TYR A 478 -15.92 -13.42 19.20
C TYR A 478 -15.23 -14.78 18.99
N LEU A 479 -15.98 -15.83 19.33
CA LEU A 479 -15.85 -17.14 18.70
C LEU A 479 -17.18 -17.46 18.00
N GLU A 480 -17.09 -17.97 16.79
CA GLU A 480 -18.26 -18.53 16.10
C GLU A 480 -18.90 -19.63 16.98
N GLY A 481 -20.20 -19.50 17.29
CA GLY A 481 -20.92 -20.46 18.14
C GLY A 481 -21.21 -19.98 19.56
N GLY A 482 -20.79 -18.76 19.95
CA GLY A 482 -21.10 -18.17 21.25
C GLY A 482 -20.19 -18.62 22.39
N ASP A 483 -19.12 -19.33 22.11
CA ASP A 483 -18.08 -19.64 23.08
C ASP A 483 -17.21 -18.40 23.34
N THR A 484 -16.81 -18.20 24.60
CA THR A 484 -15.87 -17.14 24.94
C THR A 484 -14.50 -17.44 24.34
N MET A 485 -13.90 -16.42 23.72
CA MET A 485 -12.51 -16.50 23.29
C MET A 485 -11.60 -16.84 24.48
N GLY A 486 -10.58 -17.64 24.25
CA GLY A 486 -9.47 -17.79 25.18
C GLY A 486 -8.72 -16.49 25.41
N ASP A 487 -7.57 -16.55 26.05
CA ASP A 487 -6.70 -15.38 26.21
C ASP A 487 -6.35 -14.80 24.82
N PRO A 488 -6.66 -13.52 24.51
CA PRO A 488 -6.32 -12.89 23.23
C PRO A 488 -4.83 -12.92 22.88
N TRP A 489 -3.96 -13.04 23.89
CA TRP A 489 -2.52 -13.12 23.70
C TRP A 489 -2.05 -14.50 23.22
N ASP A 490 -2.75 -15.56 23.58
CA ASP A 490 -2.27 -16.93 23.34
C ASP A 490 -2.68 -17.46 21.96
N THR A 491 -3.71 -16.91 21.34
CA THR A 491 -4.22 -17.39 20.05
C THR A 491 -4.42 -16.29 19.01
N GLY A 492 -3.97 -16.54 17.79
CA GLY A 492 -4.31 -15.74 16.63
C GLY A 492 -5.76 -15.95 16.16
N TRP A 493 -6.46 -16.97 16.68
CA TRP A 493 -7.83 -17.30 16.28
C TRP A 493 -8.84 -16.30 16.83
N THR A 494 -9.73 -15.79 15.98
CA THR A 494 -10.82 -14.86 16.33
C THR A 494 -12.22 -15.47 16.14
N GLY A 495 -12.31 -16.74 15.78
CA GLY A 495 -13.57 -17.40 15.43
C GLY A 495 -14.02 -17.14 13.98
N GLN A 496 -13.36 -16.23 13.29
CA GLN A 496 -13.58 -15.96 11.87
C GLN A 496 -12.66 -16.81 10.98
N PRO A 497 -12.99 -17.01 9.71
CA PRO A 497 -12.12 -17.74 8.77
C PRO A 497 -10.71 -17.16 8.67
N SER A 498 -10.56 -15.85 8.82
CA SER A 498 -9.30 -15.12 8.78
C SER A 498 -8.72 -14.91 10.19
N LEU A 499 -7.44 -15.17 10.33
CA LEU A 499 -6.74 -15.03 11.60
C LEU A 499 -6.52 -13.56 11.97
N GLY A 500 -6.93 -13.18 13.18
CA GLY A 500 -6.68 -11.85 13.74
C GLY A 500 -7.57 -10.72 13.19
N ASP A 501 -8.56 -11.01 12.36
CA ASP A 501 -9.48 -10.00 11.84
C ASP A 501 -10.23 -9.29 12.97
N GLY A 502 -10.31 -7.95 12.89
CA GLY A 502 -10.90 -7.11 13.92
C GLY A 502 -10.18 -7.10 15.28
N LYS A 503 -9.11 -7.87 15.45
CA LYS A 503 -8.26 -7.89 16.65
C LYS A 503 -6.87 -7.38 16.29
N ILE A 504 -6.67 -6.06 16.30
CA ILE A 504 -5.43 -5.38 15.94
C ILE A 504 -4.67 -4.91 17.16
N THR A 505 -5.39 -4.65 18.28
CA THR A 505 -4.83 -4.35 19.59
C THR A 505 -4.89 -5.57 20.50
N TYR A 506 -4.17 -5.53 21.62
CA TYR A 506 -4.16 -6.58 22.63
C TYR A 506 -4.39 -5.96 24.03
N PRO A 507 -5.24 -6.56 24.91
CA PRO A 507 -5.55 -5.98 26.22
C PRO A 507 -4.32 -5.97 27.11
N GLY A 508 -4.04 -4.83 27.75
CA GLY A 508 -2.86 -4.64 28.60
C GLY A 508 -3.00 -5.21 30.01
N ALA A 509 -4.23 -5.46 30.47
CA ALA A 509 -4.51 -5.92 31.84
C ALA A 509 -3.75 -7.19 32.24
N LYS A 510 -3.56 -8.14 31.32
CA LYS A 510 -2.76 -9.36 31.55
C LYS A 510 -1.36 -9.05 32.09
N TYR A 511 -0.75 -7.96 31.63
CA TYR A 511 0.60 -7.54 31.96
C TYR A 511 0.66 -6.27 32.83
N GLY A 512 -0.46 -5.90 33.47
CA GLY A 512 -0.53 -4.73 34.33
C GLY A 512 -0.32 -3.39 33.59
N ILE A 513 -0.51 -3.37 32.28
CA ILE A 513 -0.50 -2.16 31.46
C ILE A 513 -1.91 -1.58 31.44
N TYR A 514 -2.06 -0.28 31.65
CA TYR A 514 -3.32 0.41 31.51
C TYR A 514 -3.60 0.75 30.04
N GLY A 515 -4.67 0.22 29.47
CA GLY A 515 -5.00 0.35 28.06
C GLY A 515 -4.32 -0.72 27.17
N PRO A 516 -4.49 -0.60 25.86
CA PRO A 516 -4.07 -1.65 24.93
C PRO A 516 -2.57 -1.69 24.67
N CYS A 517 -2.11 -2.85 24.20
CA CYS A 517 -0.79 -3.05 23.60
C CYS A 517 -0.92 -3.15 22.06
N PRO A 518 0.11 -2.74 21.31
CA PRO A 518 0.09 -2.78 19.85
C PRO A 518 0.31 -4.19 19.27
N SER A 519 0.13 -4.29 17.96
CA SER A 519 0.54 -5.43 17.14
C SER A 519 1.48 -5.01 16.02
N LEU A 520 2.15 -5.96 15.38
CA LEU A 520 2.92 -5.72 14.15
C LEU A 520 2.05 -5.12 13.04
N ARG A 521 0.78 -5.54 12.95
CA ARG A 521 -0.19 -4.97 11.99
C ARG A 521 -0.52 -3.52 12.29
N MET A 522 -0.59 -3.16 13.57
CA MET A 522 -0.82 -1.78 13.98
C MET A 522 0.34 -0.86 13.60
N VAL A 523 1.58 -1.33 13.76
CA VAL A 523 2.78 -0.66 13.23
C VAL A 523 2.67 -0.49 11.72
N ALA A 524 2.31 -1.54 10.99
CA ALA A 524 2.16 -1.49 9.53
C ALA A 524 1.04 -0.54 9.06
N TYR A 525 -0.05 -0.38 9.80
CA TYR A 525 -1.10 0.62 9.51
C TYR A 525 -0.63 2.07 9.73
N ARG A 526 0.19 2.32 10.75
CA ARG A 526 0.86 3.61 10.90
C ARG A 526 1.75 3.89 9.70
N ASP A 527 2.62 2.94 9.37
CA ASP A 527 3.55 3.04 8.25
C ASP A 527 2.82 3.20 6.91
N MET A 528 1.64 2.57 6.75
CA MET A 528 0.72 2.77 5.63
C MET A 528 0.30 4.25 5.49
N SER A 529 -0.05 4.89 6.60
CA SER A 529 -0.46 6.31 6.60
C SER A 529 0.73 7.25 6.31
N GLU A 530 1.91 6.92 6.80
CA GLU A 530 3.13 7.72 6.60
C GLU A 530 3.65 7.57 5.16
N ASP A 531 3.62 6.38 4.58
CA ASP A 531 3.93 6.16 3.15
C ASP A 531 2.94 6.90 2.24
N TYR A 532 1.63 6.88 2.55
CA TYR A 532 0.62 7.67 1.82
C TYR A 532 0.96 9.17 1.85
N GLN A 533 1.37 9.70 3.00
CA GLN A 533 1.76 11.11 3.13
C GLN A 533 3.03 11.45 2.31
N LEU A 534 4.00 10.53 2.24
CA LEU A 534 5.18 10.69 1.37
C LEU A 534 4.78 10.73 -0.11
N LEU A 535 3.88 9.85 -0.53
CA LEU A 535 3.34 9.86 -1.91
C LEU A 535 2.60 11.16 -2.23
N GLN A 536 1.81 11.71 -1.28
CA GLN A 536 1.17 13.01 -1.43
C GLN A 536 2.19 14.15 -1.62
N ILE A 537 3.28 14.14 -0.85
CA ILE A 537 4.35 15.14 -0.99
C ILE A 537 4.95 15.06 -2.41
N LEU A 538 5.25 13.84 -2.88
CA LEU A 538 5.79 13.65 -4.23
C LEU A 538 4.78 14.03 -5.31
N GLY A 539 3.53 13.61 -5.19
CA GLY A 539 2.45 13.96 -6.13
C GLY A 539 2.26 15.47 -6.27
N LYS A 540 2.21 16.20 -5.15
CA LYS A 540 2.11 17.66 -5.14
C LYS A 540 3.29 18.35 -5.84
N LEU A 541 4.50 17.79 -5.76
CA LEU A 541 5.65 18.31 -6.51
C LEU A 541 5.46 18.16 -8.02
N TYR A 542 4.90 17.05 -8.50
CA TYR A 542 4.56 16.85 -9.90
C TYR A 542 3.43 17.78 -10.37
N GLU A 543 2.35 17.88 -9.60
CA GLU A 543 1.21 18.77 -9.92
C GLU A 543 1.61 20.25 -10.04
N GLN A 544 2.55 20.71 -9.22
CA GLN A 544 3.11 22.07 -9.31
C GLN A 544 3.80 22.34 -10.66
N GLN A 545 4.26 21.29 -11.34
CA GLN A 545 4.82 21.38 -12.70
C GLN A 545 3.77 21.19 -13.79
N GLY A 546 2.49 21.04 -13.41
CA GLY A 546 1.37 20.76 -14.33
C GLY A 546 1.44 19.37 -14.94
N LEU A 547 2.00 18.41 -14.20
CA LEU A 547 2.05 17.00 -14.56
C LEU A 547 0.98 16.23 -13.79
N ASP A 548 0.49 15.17 -14.39
CA ASP A 548 -0.42 14.24 -13.76
C ASP A 548 0.37 13.34 -12.79
N ALA A 549 0.06 13.42 -11.50
CA ALA A 549 0.75 12.67 -10.47
C ALA A 549 0.48 11.16 -10.61
N ASP A 550 -0.73 10.75 -10.99
CA ASP A 550 -1.09 9.35 -11.13
C ASP A 550 -0.27 8.67 -12.24
N VAL A 551 -0.10 9.36 -13.37
CA VAL A 551 0.76 8.87 -14.46
C VAL A 551 2.24 8.87 -14.06
N ALA A 552 2.70 9.92 -13.38
CA ALA A 552 4.12 10.08 -13.03
C ALA A 552 4.60 9.05 -11.99
N LEU A 553 3.72 8.60 -11.10
CA LEU A 553 4.05 7.66 -10.02
C LEU A 553 3.89 6.18 -10.41
N GLN A 554 3.28 5.86 -11.56
CA GLN A 554 3.10 4.48 -12.03
C GLN A 554 4.39 3.64 -11.99
N PRO A 555 5.56 4.12 -12.44
CA PRO A 555 6.79 3.33 -12.38
C PRO A 555 7.23 2.98 -10.96
N LEU A 556 6.83 3.77 -9.96
CA LEU A 556 7.13 3.52 -8.55
C LEU A 556 6.21 2.45 -7.98
N TYR A 557 4.90 2.53 -8.26
CA TYR A 557 3.93 1.53 -7.82
C TYR A 557 4.27 0.14 -8.35
N ARG A 558 4.62 0.04 -9.65
CA ARG A 558 4.92 -1.25 -10.32
C ARG A 558 6.16 -1.96 -9.77
N LYS A 559 6.95 -1.33 -8.92
CA LYS A 559 8.04 -1.97 -8.16
C LYS A 559 7.54 -2.69 -6.90
N ILE A 560 6.32 -2.38 -6.44
CA ILE A 560 5.72 -2.95 -5.22
C ILE A 560 4.59 -3.92 -5.58
N TYR A 561 3.79 -3.62 -6.56
CA TYR A 561 2.74 -4.49 -7.08
C TYR A 561 2.42 -4.15 -8.54
N THR A 562 2.07 -5.14 -9.33
CA THR A 562 1.61 -4.96 -10.71
C THR A 562 0.08 -4.94 -10.77
N GLU A 563 -0.54 -5.77 -9.96
CA GLU A 563 -1.98 -5.85 -9.74
C GLU A 563 -2.26 -6.04 -8.24
N ILE A 564 -3.49 -5.86 -7.82
CA ILE A 564 -3.89 -5.99 -6.39
C ILE A 564 -3.54 -7.36 -5.79
N MET A 565 -3.51 -8.42 -6.61
CA MET A 565 -3.12 -9.77 -6.20
C MET A 565 -1.61 -10.02 -6.25
N THR A 566 -0.84 -9.21 -6.97
CA THR A 566 0.58 -9.45 -7.24
C THR A 566 1.47 -8.53 -6.41
N VAL A 567 1.26 -8.55 -5.11
CA VAL A 567 2.05 -7.77 -4.15
C VAL A 567 3.41 -8.43 -3.95
N ILE A 568 4.49 -7.66 -4.12
CA ILE A 568 5.83 -8.12 -3.75
C ILE A 568 5.87 -8.41 -2.26
N ARG A 569 6.42 -9.58 -1.89
CA ARG A 569 6.54 -10.01 -0.49
C ARG A 569 7.98 -10.00 0.02
N ASP A 570 8.77 -9.16 -0.58
CA ASP A 570 10.16 -8.86 -0.22
C ASP A 570 10.22 -7.48 0.47
N ALA A 571 10.38 -7.49 1.79
CA ALA A 571 10.43 -6.24 2.56
C ALA A 571 11.70 -5.43 2.26
N ASP A 572 12.81 -6.05 1.87
CA ASP A 572 14.01 -5.32 1.45
C ASP A 572 13.76 -4.57 0.13
N ALA A 573 12.98 -5.15 -0.78
CA ALA A 573 12.55 -4.47 -2.01
C ALA A 573 11.66 -3.26 -1.69
N LEU A 574 10.71 -3.36 -0.75
CA LEU A 574 9.90 -2.22 -0.30
C LEU A 574 10.78 -1.11 0.28
N GLU A 575 11.73 -1.46 1.16
CA GLU A 575 12.66 -0.47 1.73
C GLU A 575 13.54 0.21 0.66
N ALA A 576 13.91 -0.51 -0.40
CA ALA A 576 14.62 0.09 -1.53
C ALA A 576 13.74 1.10 -2.30
N VAL A 577 12.46 0.79 -2.51
CA VAL A 577 11.50 1.70 -3.16
C VAL A 577 11.23 2.94 -2.28
N ARG A 578 11.08 2.76 -0.98
CA ARG A 578 10.97 3.90 -0.05
C ARG A 578 12.21 4.78 -0.05
N THR A 579 13.39 4.18 -0.12
CA THR A 579 14.66 4.93 -0.28
C THR A 579 14.63 5.80 -1.53
N GLU A 580 14.19 5.24 -2.66
CA GLU A 580 14.03 5.98 -3.92
C GLU A 580 13.01 7.12 -3.78
N LEU A 581 11.89 6.88 -3.12
CA LEU A 581 10.86 7.89 -2.82
C LEU A 581 11.45 9.07 -2.02
N PHE A 582 12.15 8.81 -0.93
CA PHE A 582 12.82 9.85 -0.14
C PHE A 582 13.85 10.64 -0.97
N GLU A 583 14.71 9.94 -1.69
CA GLU A 583 15.77 10.57 -2.48
C GLU A 583 15.21 11.41 -3.63
N THR A 584 14.12 10.96 -4.24
CA THR A 584 13.41 11.70 -5.28
C THR A 584 12.77 12.97 -4.73
N ILE A 585 12.04 12.89 -3.61
CA ILE A 585 11.44 14.07 -2.97
C ILE A 585 12.53 15.11 -2.63
N VAL A 586 13.59 14.71 -1.93
CA VAL A 586 14.68 15.63 -1.54
C VAL A 586 15.34 16.24 -2.78
N ALA A 587 15.55 15.46 -3.81
CA ALA A 587 16.20 15.94 -5.03
C ALA A 587 15.32 16.93 -5.79
N LEU A 588 14.01 16.64 -5.93
CA LEU A 588 13.05 17.58 -6.55
C LEU A 588 12.91 18.87 -5.75
N GLN A 589 12.82 18.81 -4.43
CA GLN A 589 12.80 19.99 -3.57
C GLN A 589 14.04 20.89 -3.74
N ASN A 590 15.18 20.31 -4.10
CA ASN A 590 16.40 21.04 -4.41
C ASN A 590 16.54 21.43 -5.90
N GLY A 591 15.60 21.06 -6.75
CA GLY A 591 15.62 21.28 -8.22
C GLY A 591 16.73 20.51 -8.92
N LEU A 592 17.09 19.34 -8.44
CA LEU A 592 18.16 18.49 -8.94
C LEU A 592 17.66 17.06 -9.29
N ASP A 593 16.41 16.94 -9.71
CA ASP A 593 15.89 15.72 -10.31
C ASP A 593 14.96 16.02 -11.49
N LEU A 594 14.50 14.97 -12.15
CA LEU A 594 13.61 15.06 -13.28
C LEU A 594 12.16 14.93 -12.81
N TYR A 595 11.30 15.84 -13.23
CA TYR A 595 9.87 15.62 -13.20
C TYR A 595 9.49 14.77 -14.41
N TYR A 596 9.13 13.55 -14.13
CA TYR A 596 8.82 12.56 -15.14
C TYR A 596 7.45 12.84 -15.78
N SER A 597 7.37 12.90 -17.11
CA SER A 597 6.13 13.12 -17.85
C SER A 597 5.69 11.93 -18.70
N GLY A 598 6.54 10.95 -18.87
CA GLY A 598 6.21 9.70 -19.54
C GLY A 598 7.41 9.02 -20.19
N ILE A 599 7.28 7.73 -20.42
CA ILE A 599 8.12 6.95 -21.35
C ILE A 599 7.21 6.44 -22.45
N ASP A 600 7.51 6.83 -23.68
CA ASP A 600 6.90 6.23 -24.85
C ASP A 600 7.79 5.07 -25.32
N MET A 601 7.23 3.86 -25.22
CA MET A 601 7.93 2.62 -25.50
C MET A 601 7.49 2.06 -26.84
N ASP A 602 8.46 1.78 -27.66
CA ASP A 602 8.32 0.91 -28.82
C ASP A 602 9.06 -0.42 -28.57
N ILE A 603 8.95 -1.37 -29.49
CA ILE A 603 9.57 -2.70 -29.35
C ILE A 603 11.09 -2.59 -29.13
N ALA A 604 11.77 -1.73 -29.85
CA ALA A 604 13.22 -1.56 -29.82
C ALA A 604 13.69 -0.18 -29.38
N SER A 605 12.80 0.75 -29.09
CA SER A 605 13.17 2.10 -28.71
C SER A 605 12.32 2.60 -27.54
N ALA A 606 12.86 3.54 -26.79
CA ALA A 606 12.13 4.26 -25.76
C ALA A 606 12.42 5.76 -25.86
N THR A 607 11.41 6.57 -25.62
CA THR A 607 11.54 8.03 -25.54
C THR A 607 11.09 8.49 -24.15
N LEU A 608 12.07 8.95 -23.37
CA LEU A 608 11.81 9.56 -22.05
C LEU A 608 11.46 11.04 -22.25
N SER A 609 10.33 11.46 -21.73
CA SER A 609 9.91 12.86 -21.66
C SER A 609 9.90 13.32 -20.20
N PHE A 610 10.48 14.51 -19.92
CA PHE A 610 10.59 15.03 -18.55
C PHE A 610 10.67 16.55 -18.53
N LYS A 611 10.43 17.12 -17.35
CA LYS A 611 10.68 18.53 -17.02
C LYS A 611 11.75 18.63 -15.93
N VAL A 612 12.29 19.81 -15.76
CA VAL A 612 13.16 20.20 -14.61
C VAL A 612 12.74 21.58 -14.11
N ASP A 613 13.12 21.90 -12.90
CA ASP A 613 12.89 23.24 -12.36
C ASP A 613 13.57 24.34 -13.18
N GLU A 614 12.95 25.51 -13.24
CA GLU A 614 13.49 26.66 -13.90
C GLU A 614 14.89 27.01 -13.38
N GLY A 615 15.84 27.21 -14.30
CA GLY A 615 17.24 27.50 -13.98
C GLY A 615 18.13 26.26 -13.83
N THR A 616 17.59 25.04 -13.97
CA THR A 616 18.37 23.80 -14.02
C THR A 616 18.83 23.51 -15.45
N GLN A 617 20.13 23.32 -15.64
CA GLN A 617 20.72 22.90 -16.92
C GLN A 617 20.79 21.37 -16.98
N VAL A 618 20.49 20.81 -18.14
CA VAL A 618 20.47 19.37 -18.37
C VAL A 618 21.49 19.00 -19.44
N ALA A 619 22.33 18.01 -19.16
CA ALA A 619 23.23 17.43 -20.15
C ALA A 619 23.12 15.90 -20.15
N LEU A 620 22.88 15.30 -21.32
CA LEU A 620 22.96 13.86 -21.52
C LEU A 620 24.41 13.40 -21.36
N VAL A 621 24.65 12.35 -20.60
CA VAL A 621 25.98 11.79 -20.34
C VAL A 621 26.10 10.45 -21.04
N ALA A 622 26.98 10.35 -22.02
CA ALA A 622 27.29 9.09 -22.73
C ALA A 622 28.17 8.19 -21.86
N GLU A 623 28.23 6.88 -22.15
CA GLU A 623 29.08 5.91 -21.42
C GLU A 623 30.55 6.33 -21.33
N GLY A 624 31.09 7.05 -22.33
CA GLY A 624 32.44 7.61 -22.32
C GLY A 624 32.61 8.87 -21.45
N GLY A 625 31.55 9.35 -20.79
CA GLY A 625 31.55 10.59 -19.99
C GLY A 625 31.46 11.88 -20.83
N GLU A 626 31.26 11.79 -22.16
CA GLU A 626 30.98 12.94 -23.02
C GLU A 626 29.59 13.50 -22.72
N LYS A 627 29.46 14.83 -22.68
CA LYS A 627 28.23 15.50 -22.29
C LYS A 627 27.66 16.28 -23.46
N THR A 628 26.35 16.07 -23.70
CA THR A 628 25.58 16.84 -24.69
C THR A 628 24.49 17.63 -23.98
N VAL A 629 24.54 18.97 -24.09
CA VAL A 629 23.52 19.82 -23.49
C VAL A 629 22.19 19.62 -24.20
N LEU A 630 21.14 19.37 -23.42
CA LEU A 630 19.77 19.25 -23.91
C LEU A 630 19.05 20.59 -23.81
N ASN A 631 18.07 20.78 -24.69
CA ASN A 631 17.19 21.94 -24.67
C ASN A 631 15.73 21.44 -24.58
N ALA A 632 14.92 22.11 -23.80
CA ALA A 632 13.50 21.85 -23.74
C ALA A 632 12.76 22.42 -24.97
N ASP A 633 11.62 21.89 -25.27
CA ASP A 633 10.66 22.45 -26.23
C ASP A 633 9.97 23.74 -25.70
N GLU A 634 8.99 24.24 -26.43
CA GLU A 634 8.23 25.43 -26.05
C GLU A 634 7.37 25.27 -24.79
N ASN A 635 7.08 24.03 -24.37
CA ASN A 635 6.35 23.65 -23.17
C ASN A 635 7.25 23.33 -21.98
N GLY A 636 8.58 23.46 -22.15
CA GLY A 636 9.57 23.11 -21.12
C GLY A 636 9.85 21.61 -21.00
N ILE A 637 9.45 20.81 -21.98
CA ILE A 637 9.63 19.36 -21.98
C ILE A 637 10.95 19.00 -22.68
N TYR A 638 11.77 18.23 -22.00
CA TYR A 638 12.97 17.58 -22.55
C TYR A 638 12.60 16.18 -23.05
N THR A 639 13.18 15.76 -24.14
CA THR A 639 13.01 14.40 -24.69
C THR A 639 14.35 13.75 -24.97
N VAL A 640 14.48 12.47 -24.61
CA VAL A 640 15.63 11.63 -24.89
C VAL A 640 15.15 10.30 -25.45
N SER A 641 15.50 10.00 -26.70
CA SER A 641 15.18 8.72 -27.33
C SER A 641 16.42 7.83 -27.42
N VAL A 642 16.24 6.55 -27.09
CA VAL A 642 17.30 5.53 -27.11
C VAL A 642 16.89 4.30 -27.90
N ASP A 643 17.87 3.63 -28.51
CA ASP A 643 17.72 2.29 -29.09
C ASP A 643 17.98 1.25 -27.98
N LEU A 644 16.93 0.55 -27.53
CA LEU A 644 16.96 -0.43 -26.44
C LEU A 644 17.86 -1.64 -26.71
N ARG A 645 18.22 -1.88 -27.99
CA ARG A 645 19.20 -2.92 -28.37
C ARG A 645 20.64 -2.54 -28.00
N GLN A 646 20.90 -1.25 -27.80
CA GLN A 646 22.23 -0.71 -27.52
C GLN A 646 22.35 -0.15 -26.10
N GLN A 647 21.26 0.39 -25.56
CA GLN A 647 21.29 1.10 -24.31
C GLN A 647 19.94 0.95 -23.60
N GLN A 648 19.94 0.44 -22.36
CA GLN A 648 18.73 0.23 -21.56
C GLN A 648 18.51 1.31 -20.51
N SER A 649 19.46 2.23 -20.34
CA SER A 649 19.37 3.33 -19.39
C SER A 649 19.96 4.61 -19.96
N VAL A 650 19.50 5.74 -19.45
CA VAL A 650 20.04 7.07 -19.78
C VAL A 650 20.57 7.74 -18.52
N SER A 651 21.70 8.43 -18.65
CA SER A 651 22.25 9.24 -17.56
C SER A 651 22.29 10.71 -17.97
N MET A 652 21.82 11.56 -17.08
CA MET A 652 21.78 13.00 -17.27
C MET A 652 22.47 13.70 -16.12
N GLU A 653 23.24 14.72 -16.41
CA GLU A 653 23.78 15.63 -15.41
C GLU A 653 22.90 16.87 -15.32
N LEU A 654 22.41 17.13 -14.12
CA LEU A 654 21.63 18.31 -13.77
C LEU A 654 22.56 19.29 -13.04
N THR A 655 22.56 20.56 -13.44
CA THR A 655 23.35 21.61 -12.79
C THR A 655 22.47 22.79 -12.44
N ARG A 656 22.45 23.17 -11.14
CA ARG A 656 21.74 24.35 -10.63
C ARG A 656 22.64 25.15 -9.71
N GLY A 657 23.05 26.34 -10.14
CA GLY A 657 24.05 27.14 -9.47
C GLY A 657 25.39 26.41 -9.38
N GLU A 658 25.90 26.19 -8.16
CA GLU A 658 27.16 25.44 -7.91
C GLU A 658 26.92 23.93 -7.68
N GLN A 659 25.67 23.48 -7.61
CA GLN A 659 25.32 22.10 -7.35
C GLN A 659 25.17 21.32 -8.65
N THR A 660 25.63 20.09 -8.64
CA THR A 660 25.52 19.17 -9.79
C THR A 660 25.17 17.79 -9.29
N ARG A 661 24.20 17.14 -9.93
CA ARG A 661 23.79 15.74 -9.66
C ARG A 661 23.70 14.99 -10.98
N THR A 662 24.17 13.75 -10.98
CA THR A 662 23.91 12.81 -12.09
C THR A 662 22.69 11.97 -11.73
N VAL A 663 21.73 11.95 -12.63
CA VAL A 663 20.48 11.17 -12.51
C VAL A 663 20.50 10.13 -13.63
N SER A 664 20.29 8.88 -13.29
CA SER A 664 20.15 7.79 -14.26
C SER A 664 18.71 7.28 -14.22
N ARG A 665 18.18 6.96 -15.39
CA ARG A 665 16.86 6.32 -15.52
C ARG A 665 16.99 5.07 -16.36
N THR A 666 16.58 3.95 -15.80
CA THR A 666 16.45 2.68 -16.51
C THR A 666 15.18 2.74 -17.34
N LEU A 667 15.29 2.49 -18.62
CA LEU A 667 14.18 2.47 -19.58
C LEU A 667 13.72 1.03 -19.85
N LEU A 668 14.61 0.07 -19.67
CA LEU A 668 14.33 -1.34 -19.80
C LEU A 668 15.17 -2.11 -18.79
N ASN A 669 14.53 -2.92 -17.95
CA ASN A 669 15.21 -3.86 -17.10
C ASN A 669 15.56 -5.12 -17.92
N GLY A 670 16.84 -5.50 -17.96
CA GLY A 670 17.28 -6.67 -18.67
C GLY A 670 17.75 -6.40 -20.12
N LEU A 671 17.96 -7.47 -20.87
CA LEU A 671 18.46 -7.44 -22.24
C LEU A 671 17.35 -7.77 -23.23
N LEU A 672 17.08 -6.85 -24.15
CA LEU A 672 16.14 -7.08 -25.26
C LEU A 672 16.69 -8.22 -26.17
N GLY A 673 15.88 -9.25 -26.32
CA GLY A 673 16.15 -10.35 -27.23
C GLY A 673 16.02 -9.95 -28.70
N GLU A 674 16.18 -10.93 -29.59
CA GLU A 674 15.95 -10.73 -31.03
C GLU A 674 14.45 -10.39 -31.24
N ILE A 675 14.22 -9.31 -32.01
CA ILE A 675 12.86 -8.94 -32.38
C ILE A 675 12.40 -9.87 -33.49
N GLN A 676 11.31 -10.57 -33.22
CA GLN A 676 10.68 -11.43 -34.17
C GLN A 676 9.49 -10.73 -34.81
N SER A 677 9.41 -10.76 -36.12
CA SER A 677 8.28 -10.22 -36.88
C SER A 677 7.70 -11.32 -37.79
N PHE A 678 6.55 -11.06 -38.37
CA PHE A 678 5.86 -12.01 -39.25
C PHE A 678 6.34 -11.91 -40.71
N GLU A 679 7.38 -11.16 -41.01
CA GLU A 679 7.89 -10.95 -42.41
C GLU A 679 8.34 -12.22 -43.08
N ASP A 680 9.10 -13.07 -42.39
CA ASP A 680 9.66 -14.31 -42.88
C ASP A 680 8.78 -15.53 -42.55
N SER A 681 7.66 -15.34 -41.85
CA SER A 681 6.79 -16.41 -41.40
C SER A 681 5.92 -16.93 -42.54
N VAL A 682 5.89 -18.23 -42.71
CA VAL A 682 5.03 -18.92 -43.68
C VAL A 682 3.65 -19.20 -43.06
N SER A 683 3.60 -19.34 -41.72
CA SER A 683 2.40 -19.57 -40.92
C SER A 683 2.59 -18.93 -39.54
N VAL A 684 1.50 -18.50 -38.94
CA VAL A 684 1.45 -18.00 -37.55
C VAL A 684 1.05 -19.08 -36.54
N ASP A 685 0.71 -20.31 -37.03
CA ASP A 685 0.14 -21.37 -36.17
C ASP A 685 1.11 -21.87 -35.08
N GLY A 686 2.42 -21.73 -35.27
CA GLY A 686 3.42 -22.11 -34.25
C GLY A 686 3.76 -20.99 -33.26
N TRP A 687 3.18 -19.81 -33.43
CA TRP A 687 3.51 -18.63 -32.64
C TRP A 687 2.39 -18.25 -31.67
N ILE A 688 1.18 -18.14 -32.21
CA ILE A 688 -0.02 -17.72 -31.46
C ILE A 688 -1.07 -18.81 -31.56
N SER A 689 -1.60 -19.23 -30.42
CA SER A 689 -2.69 -20.19 -30.33
C SER A 689 -4.03 -19.47 -30.35
N CYS A 690 -4.94 -19.98 -31.19
CA CYS A 690 -6.34 -19.56 -31.22
C CYS A 690 -7.24 -20.76 -31.08
N PHE A 691 -8.29 -20.65 -30.30
CA PHE A 691 -9.16 -21.76 -29.92
C PHE A 691 -10.60 -21.58 -30.44
N GLY A 692 -11.28 -22.68 -30.65
CA GLY A 692 -12.70 -22.70 -30.97
C GLY A 692 -13.01 -22.07 -32.32
N LYS A 693 -13.70 -20.91 -32.33
CA LYS A 693 -14.02 -20.14 -33.54
C LYS A 693 -13.06 -19.02 -33.84
N ASN A 694 -12.04 -18.85 -33.00
CA ASN A 694 -10.99 -17.88 -33.20
C ASN A 694 -10.02 -18.36 -34.29
N SER A 695 -9.45 -17.43 -35.01
CA SER A 695 -8.47 -17.72 -36.08
C SER A 695 -7.40 -16.64 -36.16
N VAL A 696 -6.22 -17.07 -36.58
CA VAL A 696 -5.10 -16.18 -36.87
C VAL A 696 -4.66 -16.41 -38.32
N GLU A 697 -4.37 -15.33 -39.04
CA GLU A 697 -3.89 -15.35 -40.43
C GLU A 697 -2.83 -14.26 -40.66
N LEU A 698 -1.90 -14.52 -41.56
CA LEU A 698 -0.99 -13.47 -42.02
C LEU A 698 -1.73 -12.43 -42.86
N SER A 699 -1.53 -11.17 -42.56
CA SER A 699 -2.19 -10.05 -43.20
C SER A 699 -1.19 -8.97 -43.64
N THR A 700 -1.54 -8.27 -44.72
CA THR A 700 -0.85 -7.06 -45.20
C THR A 700 -1.73 -5.82 -45.02
N ASP A 701 -2.84 -5.93 -44.30
CA ASP A 701 -3.76 -4.81 -44.11
C ASP A 701 -3.15 -3.73 -43.19
N TYR A 702 -2.46 -4.15 -42.10
CA TYR A 702 -1.76 -3.31 -41.14
C TYR A 702 -0.49 -4.04 -40.71
N ALA A 703 0.61 -3.29 -40.58
CA ALA A 703 1.87 -3.81 -40.05
C ALA A 703 2.55 -2.69 -39.24
N ALA A 704 3.14 -3.03 -38.11
CA ALA A 704 3.94 -2.12 -37.30
C ALA A 704 5.36 -2.06 -37.80
N ASP A 705 5.91 -3.19 -38.24
CA ASP A 705 7.23 -3.33 -38.82
C ASP A 705 7.12 -4.12 -40.16
N GLY A 706 7.82 -3.68 -41.16
CA GLY A 706 7.81 -4.32 -42.46
C GLY A 706 6.48 -4.20 -43.23
N SER A 707 5.92 -5.32 -43.66
CA SER A 707 4.77 -5.37 -44.58
C SER A 707 3.67 -6.36 -44.15
N ARG A 708 3.91 -7.15 -43.11
CA ARG A 708 2.96 -8.17 -42.63
C ARG A 708 2.81 -8.19 -41.13
N SER A 709 1.64 -8.63 -40.69
CA SER A 709 1.33 -8.87 -39.29
C SER A 709 0.43 -10.08 -39.14
N ALA A 710 0.18 -10.52 -37.90
CA ALA A 710 -0.83 -11.51 -37.57
C ALA A 710 -2.18 -10.83 -37.38
N LYS A 711 -3.17 -11.16 -38.18
CA LYS A 711 -4.58 -10.75 -38.00
C LYS A 711 -5.31 -11.79 -37.18
N LEU A 712 -5.80 -11.36 -36.04
CA LEU A 712 -6.54 -12.16 -35.08
C LEU A 712 -8.03 -11.87 -35.22
N ILE A 713 -8.83 -12.89 -35.55
CA ILE A 713 -10.28 -12.81 -35.66
C ILE A 713 -10.86 -13.65 -34.52
N LEU A 714 -11.32 -12.96 -33.49
CA LEU A 714 -11.74 -13.56 -32.22
C LEU A 714 -13.26 -13.50 -32.10
N ASN A 715 -13.89 -14.65 -31.92
CA ASN A 715 -15.34 -14.78 -31.85
C ASN A 715 -15.71 -15.58 -30.60
N PRO A 716 -16.71 -15.14 -29.82
CA PRO A 716 -17.18 -15.91 -28.68
C PRO A 716 -17.73 -17.26 -29.11
N ASN A 717 -17.41 -18.30 -28.36
CA ASN A 717 -17.89 -19.66 -28.56
C ASN A 717 -19.18 -19.95 -27.79
N ALA A 718 -19.91 -20.99 -28.13
CA ALA A 718 -21.10 -21.40 -27.39
C ALA A 718 -20.78 -21.93 -25.98
N ASP A 719 -19.57 -22.51 -25.82
CA ASP A 719 -19.09 -23.09 -24.55
C ASP A 719 -17.98 -22.24 -23.90
N ASP A 720 -17.50 -21.17 -24.58
CA ASP A 720 -16.43 -20.31 -24.19
C ASP A 720 -16.83 -18.88 -24.57
N THR A 721 -17.11 -18.07 -23.60
CA THR A 721 -17.74 -16.76 -23.78
C THR A 721 -16.74 -15.66 -24.10
N LEU A 722 -15.45 -15.86 -23.77
CA LEU A 722 -14.39 -14.89 -24.00
C LEU A 722 -13.74 -15.04 -25.38
N PRO A 723 -13.64 -13.97 -26.18
CA PRO A 723 -12.79 -13.94 -27.35
C PRO A 723 -11.34 -13.77 -26.88
N TYR A 724 -10.46 -14.74 -27.15
CA TYR A 724 -9.07 -14.69 -26.72
C TYR A 724 -8.11 -15.36 -27.68
N PHE A 725 -6.85 -15.05 -27.53
CA PHE A 725 -5.71 -15.76 -28.11
C PHE A 725 -4.66 -16.01 -27.04
N ALA A 726 -3.76 -16.95 -27.27
CA ALA A 726 -2.74 -17.31 -26.29
C ALA A 726 -1.34 -17.40 -26.90
N ILE A 727 -0.34 -17.14 -26.06
CA ILE A 727 1.07 -17.49 -26.34
C ILE A 727 1.44 -18.63 -25.40
N SER A 728 1.60 -19.82 -25.98
CA SER A 728 1.97 -21.02 -25.23
C SER A 728 3.48 -21.03 -24.93
N ARG A 729 3.86 -21.61 -23.77
CA ARG A 729 5.26 -21.91 -23.46
C ARG A 729 5.98 -22.64 -24.59
N ASP A 730 5.30 -23.57 -25.23
CA ASP A 730 5.87 -24.41 -26.31
C ASP A 730 5.84 -23.72 -27.68
N SER A 731 5.39 -22.46 -27.77
CA SER A 731 5.41 -21.71 -29.04
C SER A 731 6.83 -21.45 -29.54
N GLU A 732 6.98 -21.24 -30.85
CA GLU A 732 8.26 -20.84 -31.45
C GLU A 732 8.77 -19.50 -30.90
N LEU A 733 7.88 -18.60 -30.41
CA LEU A 733 8.23 -17.33 -29.79
C LEU A 733 8.97 -17.52 -28.47
N ILE A 734 8.58 -18.50 -27.66
CA ILE A 734 9.11 -18.75 -26.30
C ILE A 734 10.18 -19.84 -26.30
N GLY A 735 10.00 -20.89 -27.09
CA GLY A 735 10.99 -21.95 -27.25
C GLY A 735 11.02 -22.99 -26.13
N GLY A 736 9.94 -23.16 -25.42
CA GLY A 736 9.72 -24.24 -24.45
C GLY A 736 10.01 -23.91 -22.99
N SER A 737 10.45 -22.71 -22.66
CA SER A 737 10.69 -22.30 -21.26
C SER A 737 10.53 -20.79 -21.04
N TRP A 738 9.86 -20.42 -19.94
CA TRP A 738 9.77 -19.06 -19.46
C TRP A 738 10.93 -18.65 -18.54
N GLU A 739 11.77 -19.60 -18.14
CA GLU A 739 12.88 -19.33 -17.21
C GLU A 739 13.87 -18.32 -17.81
N GLY A 740 14.19 -17.29 -17.02
CA GLY A 740 15.06 -16.20 -17.43
C GLY A 740 14.43 -15.15 -18.35
N ILE A 741 13.11 -15.22 -18.61
CA ILE A 741 12.35 -14.15 -19.26
C ILE A 741 11.74 -13.28 -18.14
N GLU A 742 12.08 -11.99 -18.14
CA GLU A 742 11.52 -11.02 -17.19
C GLU A 742 10.31 -10.29 -17.77
N ASN A 743 10.37 -9.95 -19.07
CA ASN A 743 9.29 -9.26 -19.76
C ASN A 743 9.08 -9.83 -21.18
N ILE A 744 7.86 -9.65 -21.66
CA ILE A 744 7.46 -9.90 -23.04
C ILE A 744 6.96 -8.60 -23.63
N LYS A 745 7.41 -8.27 -24.84
CA LYS A 745 6.95 -7.12 -25.63
C LYS A 745 6.24 -7.56 -26.88
N LEU A 746 5.09 -6.99 -27.17
CA LEU A 746 4.28 -7.31 -28.35
C LEU A 746 3.59 -6.05 -28.87
N ARG A 747 3.66 -5.79 -30.19
CA ARG A 747 2.89 -4.71 -30.85
C ARG A 747 1.47 -5.18 -31.12
N MET A 748 0.50 -4.35 -30.72
CA MET A 748 -0.92 -4.62 -30.95
C MET A 748 -1.60 -3.42 -31.62
N TYR A 749 -2.59 -3.69 -32.49
CA TYR A 749 -3.36 -2.68 -33.20
C TYR A 749 -4.83 -3.01 -33.21
N ASN A 750 -5.65 -2.02 -32.89
CA ASN A 750 -7.10 -2.07 -32.94
C ASN A 750 -7.59 -1.34 -34.20
N PRO A 751 -8.09 -2.04 -35.25
CA PRO A 751 -8.60 -1.42 -36.47
C PRO A 751 -10.02 -0.83 -36.31
N GLY A 752 -10.64 -0.99 -35.14
CA GLY A 752 -11.99 -0.52 -34.81
C GLY A 752 -12.08 1.00 -34.70
N THR A 753 -13.22 1.49 -34.23
CA THR A 753 -13.49 2.92 -34.01
C THR A 753 -13.61 3.27 -32.55
N GLU A 754 -13.59 2.29 -31.66
CA GLU A 754 -13.74 2.43 -30.21
C GLU A 754 -12.57 1.79 -29.50
N LEU A 755 -12.30 2.23 -28.27
CA LEU A 755 -11.31 1.64 -27.38
C LEU A 755 -11.65 0.18 -27.13
N LEU A 756 -10.68 -0.73 -27.20
CA LEU A 756 -10.80 -2.09 -26.72
C LEU A 756 -9.99 -2.25 -25.45
N GLN A 757 -10.53 -2.93 -24.47
CA GLN A 757 -9.83 -3.36 -23.27
C GLN A 757 -9.41 -4.82 -23.41
N MET A 758 -8.16 -5.13 -23.11
CA MET A 758 -7.56 -6.45 -23.19
C MET A 758 -7.02 -6.85 -21.82
N ASN A 759 -7.57 -7.91 -21.25
CA ASN A 759 -7.09 -8.52 -20.01
C ASN A 759 -6.11 -9.64 -20.32
N VAL A 760 -4.96 -9.64 -19.66
CA VAL A 760 -3.94 -10.68 -19.83
C VAL A 760 -3.88 -11.53 -18.58
N THR A 761 -4.03 -12.84 -18.77
CA THR A 761 -3.96 -13.84 -17.70
C THR A 761 -2.88 -14.87 -18.02
N TYR A 762 -2.29 -15.49 -16.98
CA TYR A 762 -1.47 -16.69 -17.17
C TYR A 762 -2.19 -17.92 -16.60
N TYR A 763 -2.03 -19.04 -17.28
CA TYR A 763 -2.67 -20.30 -16.91
C TYR A 763 -1.68 -21.25 -16.20
N VAL A 764 -1.99 -21.59 -14.94
CA VAL A 764 -1.25 -22.56 -14.11
C VAL A 764 -2.19 -23.62 -13.54
N GLY A 765 -3.11 -24.12 -14.37
CA GLY A 765 -4.24 -24.97 -13.93
C GLY A 765 -5.49 -24.17 -13.54
N THR A 766 -5.37 -22.89 -13.34
CA THR A 766 -6.42 -21.86 -13.20
C THR A 766 -5.90 -20.57 -13.82
N ASP A 767 -6.82 -19.73 -14.31
CA ASP A 767 -6.47 -18.40 -14.81
C ASP A 767 -6.09 -17.47 -13.66
N VAL A 768 -4.99 -16.75 -13.80
CA VAL A 768 -4.54 -15.70 -12.87
C VAL A 768 -4.29 -14.43 -13.65
N ASN A 769 -4.90 -13.32 -13.24
CA ASN A 769 -4.77 -12.05 -13.94
C ASN A 769 -3.35 -11.49 -13.81
N MET A 770 -2.77 -11.03 -14.93
CA MET A 770 -1.46 -10.38 -14.97
C MET A 770 -1.58 -8.87 -15.09
N ALA A 771 -2.33 -8.41 -16.10
CA ALA A 771 -2.41 -7.00 -16.47
C ALA A 771 -3.64 -6.71 -17.35
N THR A 772 -4.00 -5.45 -17.44
CA THR A 772 -5.03 -4.93 -18.35
C THR A 772 -4.43 -3.85 -19.24
N PHE A 773 -4.74 -3.88 -20.53
CA PHE A 773 -4.28 -2.92 -21.52
C PHE A 773 -5.44 -2.31 -22.28
N ASP A 774 -5.36 -1.01 -22.48
CA ASP A 774 -6.24 -0.28 -23.37
C ASP A 774 -5.63 -0.25 -24.78
N LEU A 775 -6.40 -0.68 -25.78
CA LEU A 775 -6.05 -0.68 -27.20
C LEU A 775 -6.83 0.43 -27.91
N PRO A 776 -6.24 1.66 -28.06
CA PRO A 776 -6.91 2.77 -28.74
C PRO A 776 -7.25 2.42 -30.19
N ALA A 777 -8.32 3.00 -30.70
CA ALA A 777 -8.74 2.80 -32.07
C ALA A 777 -7.75 3.44 -33.07
N GLY A 778 -7.29 2.68 -34.04
CA GLY A 778 -6.45 3.17 -35.14
C GLY A 778 -5.00 3.41 -34.79
N GLU A 779 -4.51 2.92 -33.62
CA GLU A 779 -3.14 3.13 -33.16
C GLU A 779 -2.43 1.80 -32.89
N TRP A 780 -1.12 1.74 -33.13
CA TRP A 780 -0.25 0.68 -32.68
C TRP A 780 0.25 1.00 -31.27
N ILE A 781 0.04 0.10 -30.34
CA ILE A 781 0.65 0.20 -29.01
C ILE A 781 1.66 -0.92 -28.78
N THR A 782 2.59 -0.73 -27.89
CA THR A 782 3.46 -1.78 -27.36
C THR A 782 2.90 -2.28 -26.05
N VAL A 783 2.48 -3.53 -26.02
CA VAL A 783 2.13 -4.26 -24.81
C VAL A 783 3.41 -4.78 -24.19
N GLU A 784 3.71 -4.43 -22.97
CA GLU A 784 4.84 -4.94 -22.19
C GLU A 784 4.30 -5.66 -20.96
N LEU A 785 4.59 -6.95 -20.87
CA LEU A 785 4.16 -7.83 -19.81
C LEU A 785 5.35 -8.20 -18.92
N THR A 786 5.29 -7.86 -17.66
CA THR A 786 6.23 -8.35 -16.66
C THR A 786 5.82 -9.76 -16.25
N MET A 787 6.74 -10.70 -16.30
CA MET A 787 6.48 -12.08 -15.88
C MET A 787 6.30 -12.13 -14.34
N PRO A 788 5.40 -12.98 -13.84
CA PRO A 788 5.25 -13.17 -12.39
C PRO A 788 6.53 -13.75 -11.79
N SER A 789 6.74 -13.59 -10.48
CA SER A 789 7.85 -14.25 -9.81
C SER A 789 7.64 -15.77 -9.77
N ALA A 790 8.73 -16.53 -9.68
CA ALA A 790 8.63 -17.99 -9.57
C ALA A 790 7.79 -18.44 -8.36
N VAL A 791 7.76 -17.65 -7.28
CA VAL A 791 6.97 -17.93 -6.06
C VAL A 791 5.48 -17.82 -6.36
N ASP A 792 5.06 -16.81 -7.13
CA ASP A 792 3.66 -16.58 -7.47
C ASP A 792 3.04 -17.73 -8.28
N VAL A 793 3.86 -18.49 -8.97
CA VAL A 793 3.47 -19.64 -9.81
C VAL A 793 3.88 -21.00 -9.23
N GLY A 794 4.02 -21.09 -7.90
CA GLY A 794 4.28 -22.34 -7.21
C GLY A 794 5.73 -22.84 -7.30
N GLY A 795 6.68 -21.94 -7.52
CA GLY A 795 8.14 -22.18 -7.45
C GLY A 795 8.84 -22.40 -8.79
N LYS A 796 8.12 -22.37 -9.93
CA LYS A 796 8.71 -22.45 -11.27
C LYS A 796 7.91 -21.67 -12.29
N LEU A 797 8.55 -20.80 -13.05
CA LEU A 797 7.92 -20.09 -14.17
C LEU A 797 7.38 -21.06 -15.23
N ASP A 798 8.06 -22.17 -15.45
CA ASP A 798 7.62 -23.21 -16.39
C ASP A 798 6.34 -23.95 -15.97
N SER A 799 5.75 -23.67 -14.81
CA SER A 799 4.40 -24.09 -14.47
C SER A 799 3.31 -23.33 -15.25
N ILE A 800 3.63 -22.16 -15.79
CA ILE A 800 2.77 -21.43 -16.70
C ILE A 800 2.69 -22.22 -18.02
N GLU A 801 1.49 -22.66 -18.40
CA GLU A 801 1.27 -23.39 -19.64
C GLU A 801 1.13 -22.42 -20.82
N GLU A 802 0.37 -21.32 -20.62
CA GLU A 802 0.16 -20.28 -21.63
C GLU A 802 -0.19 -18.93 -20.96
N ILE A 803 -0.05 -17.88 -21.75
CA ILE A 803 -0.49 -16.52 -21.42
C ILE A 803 -1.63 -16.18 -22.37
N ASP A 804 -2.79 -15.87 -21.81
CA ASP A 804 -4.03 -15.60 -22.51
C ASP A 804 -4.30 -14.10 -22.58
N PHE A 805 -4.70 -13.66 -23.78
CA PHE A 805 -5.06 -12.28 -24.09
C PHE A 805 -6.56 -12.23 -24.35
N ASN A 806 -7.32 -11.79 -23.37
CA ASN A 806 -8.78 -11.89 -23.31
C ASN A 806 -9.43 -10.53 -23.61
N PHE A 807 -10.58 -10.58 -24.30
CA PHE A 807 -11.40 -9.41 -24.58
C PHE A 807 -12.81 -9.60 -23.98
N GLU A 808 -13.63 -8.55 -24.00
CA GLU A 808 -14.95 -8.54 -23.38
C GLU A 808 -15.85 -9.68 -23.88
N GLU A 809 -16.54 -10.32 -22.94
CA GLU A 809 -17.46 -11.43 -23.17
C GLU A 809 -18.55 -11.07 -24.19
N GLY A 810 -18.82 -11.99 -25.11
CA GLY A 810 -19.92 -11.86 -26.09
C GLY A 810 -19.63 -10.98 -27.29
N THR A 811 -18.47 -10.32 -27.37
CA THR A 811 -18.07 -9.48 -28.49
C THR A 811 -17.24 -10.23 -29.52
N ALA A 812 -17.41 -9.90 -30.81
CA ALA A 812 -16.46 -10.34 -31.84
C ALA A 812 -15.39 -9.26 -32.05
N VAL A 813 -14.12 -9.63 -31.92
CA VAL A 813 -13.00 -8.70 -31.95
C VAL A 813 -12.08 -9.03 -33.13
N THR A 814 -11.58 -8.03 -33.84
CA THR A 814 -10.48 -8.17 -34.79
C THR A 814 -9.36 -7.25 -34.36
N VAL A 815 -8.18 -7.80 -34.10
CA VAL A 815 -6.96 -7.05 -33.77
C VAL A 815 -5.78 -7.57 -34.58
N TYR A 816 -4.72 -6.80 -34.63
CA TYR A 816 -3.48 -7.20 -35.29
C TYR A 816 -2.35 -7.24 -34.27
N ALA A 817 -1.51 -8.27 -34.37
CA ALA A 817 -0.30 -8.40 -33.58
C ALA A 817 0.92 -8.40 -34.51
N ASP A 818 1.99 -7.72 -34.11
CA ASP A 818 3.22 -7.63 -34.84
C ASP A 818 4.40 -7.42 -33.91
N SER A 819 5.60 -7.79 -34.37
CA SER A 819 6.85 -7.57 -33.62
C SER A 819 6.81 -8.05 -32.16
N PHE A 820 7.38 -9.20 -31.91
CA PHE A 820 7.50 -9.80 -30.60
C PHE A 820 8.95 -9.82 -30.13
N ALA A 821 9.19 -9.55 -28.88
CA ALA A 821 10.48 -9.69 -28.24
C ALA A 821 10.35 -10.13 -26.77
N THR A 822 11.33 -10.91 -26.32
CA THR A 822 11.49 -11.21 -24.88
C THR A 822 12.57 -10.31 -24.30
N VAL A 823 12.44 -9.96 -23.02
CA VAL A 823 13.48 -9.30 -22.24
C VAL A 823 14.00 -10.32 -21.22
N LYS A 824 15.29 -10.54 -21.20
CA LYS A 824 15.94 -11.52 -20.33
C LYS A 824 16.78 -10.84 -19.27
N GLU A 825 16.92 -11.48 -18.12
CA GLU A 825 17.79 -11.02 -17.03
C GLU A 825 19.20 -10.71 -17.57
N ALA A 826 19.73 -9.56 -17.17
CA ALA A 826 21.12 -9.22 -17.49
C ALA A 826 22.05 -10.15 -16.70
N GLN A 827 22.86 -10.96 -17.39
CA GLN A 827 23.78 -11.93 -16.79
C GLN A 827 24.94 -11.27 -16.04
#